data_50c9a5d15524cdff7d7255498efaec93
#
_entry.id   50c9a5d15524cdff7d7255498efaec93
#
_cell.length_a   1.000
_cell.length_b   1.000
_cell.length_c   1.000
_cell.angle_alpha   90.00
_cell.angle_beta   90.00
_cell.angle_gamma   90.00
#
_symmetry.space_group_name_H-M   'P 1'
#
loop_
_entity.id
_entity.type
_entity.pdbx_description
1 polymer ?
#
loop_
_entity_poly.entity_id
_entity_poly.type
_entity_poly.pdbx_seq_one_letter_code
_entity_poly.pdbx_strand_id
1 'polypeptide(L)'
;MSEIYTVIVVILGILAISGLFVGVTNDAVNFLNSAIGSKAASMRVILTVASVGIIVGVVTSSGMMEVARSGMFNPGLFTFHEVMMLYLGVMFANIILLDLYNSWGLPTSTTVSLIFCLLGSAIAVSIYKISNDPALGVGSLGHFINTSRAMGIVSAILLSVVIAFTCGTIVMYVSRTIFSFRYTVVFRRFGSLWCGASLTAIIYFAVFKGLKSLLADHAFIEMVDRHLLLSLFICWVACSVLLFFIQRFKINILRITILSGTFALALAFAGNDLVNFIGVPVAGFDAFSIAKHSGDPQMMMGALSENVPANFLILLAAGAIMILTLWTSKKAMHVSETELSLSAAQGDEGPEQYGSSVMSRTIVRAALNINAGIERVIPPRVRAAVSRRFEYEDIEHSGAPYDMIRATVNLTTSAMLIAIATSLKLPLSTTYVCFMVAMGSSLADRAWGRESAVYRISGVMTVIAGWFITALGGFLIAFAVGLALIYGGTIAFIIVTVLCGYMLIHSNFIKKSKASAAPAAAGVKPLSSEDIIVNLRDEVCRTMESATKIYDRTLIAVFKENRKVLRDMVKESNDLFYQSRERKYTLLPTLKKLQSSDVNTAHYYVQVVDYLNEMTKALMHITRPAFEHIDNNHEGLSKEQAKDLMSINDDVESIYRHINQMLRDGDFSEIEMVLTLRDQLFESIAEAIKSELSRINEARSNTKASMLYLTILTETKNMVLQSRNLLKSQQYFLKHRTGPQKWIK
;
A
#
# COMPACT_ATOMS: atom_id res chain seq x y z
N MET A 1 21.50 -41.20 -7.83
CA MET A 1 20.89 -40.05 -7.09
C MET A 1 19.64 -40.52 -6.42
N SER A 2 19.38 -40.12 -5.17
CA SER A 2 18.16 -40.54 -4.48
C SER A 2 16.94 -39.84 -5.10
N GLU A 3 15.79 -40.52 -5.11
CA GLU A 3 14.52 -40.02 -5.64
C GLU A 3 14.10 -38.68 -4.99
N ILE A 4 14.56 -38.43 -3.75
CA ILE A 4 14.26 -37.22 -3.00
C ILE A 4 14.72 -35.93 -3.70
N TYR A 5 15.88 -35.93 -4.36
CA TYR A 5 16.37 -34.73 -5.08
C TYR A 5 15.54 -34.44 -6.33
N THR A 6 14.98 -35.48 -6.97
CA THR A 6 14.03 -35.26 -8.07
C THR A 6 12.75 -34.61 -7.56
N VAL A 7 12.25 -35.03 -6.39
CA VAL A 7 11.11 -34.40 -5.74
C VAL A 7 11.40 -32.93 -5.35
N ILE A 8 12.61 -32.66 -4.84
CA ILE A 8 13.04 -31.29 -4.49
C ILE A 8 13.04 -30.40 -5.73
N VAL A 9 13.54 -30.86 -6.86
CA VAL A 9 13.58 -30.11 -8.13
C VAL A 9 12.14 -29.82 -8.62
N VAL A 10 11.24 -30.79 -8.53
CA VAL A 10 9.82 -30.60 -8.89
C VAL A 10 9.18 -29.55 -7.98
N ILE A 11 9.43 -29.58 -6.67
CA ILE A 11 8.92 -28.58 -5.73
C ILE A 11 9.50 -27.20 -6.03
N LEU A 12 10.79 -27.08 -6.32
CA LEU A 12 11.38 -25.80 -6.76
C LEU A 12 10.70 -25.28 -8.03
N GLY A 13 10.32 -26.14 -8.96
CA GLY A 13 9.53 -25.77 -10.14
C GLY A 13 8.14 -25.24 -9.80
N ILE A 14 7.43 -25.90 -8.87
CA ILE A 14 6.12 -25.46 -8.37
C ILE A 14 6.26 -24.11 -7.65
N LEU A 15 7.29 -23.96 -6.82
CA LEU A 15 7.59 -22.70 -6.13
C LEU A 15 7.97 -21.60 -7.12
N ALA A 16 8.65 -21.90 -8.24
CA ALA A 16 8.90 -20.93 -9.31
C ALA A 16 7.60 -20.37 -9.91
N ILE A 17 6.65 -21.25 -10.23
CA ILE A 17 5.33 -20.85 -10.76
C ILE A 17 4.57 -20.01 -9.73
N SER A 18 4.55 -20.44 -8.47
CA SER A 18 3.91 -19.70 -7.37
C SER A 18 4.59 -18.35 -7.14
N GLY A 19 5.92 -18.31 -7.19
CA GLY A 19 6.72 -17.09 -7.06
C GLY A 19 6.45 -16.09 -8.17
N LEU A 20 6.32 -16.55 -9.42
CA LEU A 20 5.91 -15.71 -10.56
C LEU A 20 4.52 -15.11 -10.33
N PHE A 21 3.56 -15.92 -9.88
CA PHE A 21 2.20 -15.44 -9.61
C PHE A 21 2.17 -14.40 -8.48
N VAL A 22 2.80 -14.70 -7.34
CA VAL A 22 2.80 -13.82 -6.16
C VAL A 22 3.62 -12.56 -6.43
N GLY A 23 4.80 -12.69 -7.06
CA GLY A 23 5.71 -11.58 -7.32
C GLY A 23 5.19 -10.61 -8.37
N VAL A 24 4.70 -11.11 -9.52
CA VAL A 24 4.09 -10.24 -10.54
C VAL A 24 2.86 -9.51 -10.00
N THR A 25 2.10 -10.15 -9.10
CA THR A 25 0.97 -9.50 -8.43
C THR A 25 1.40 -8.28 -7.61
N ASN A 26 2.57 -8.32 -6.98
CA ASN A 26 3.15 -7.19 -6.24
C ASN A 26 3.70 -6.11 -7.18
N ASP A 27 4.45 -6.54 -8.19
CA ASP A 27 5.29 -5.64 -8.98
C ASP A 27 4.60 -5.06 -10.23
N ALA A 28 3.41 -5.58 -10.61
CA ALA A 28 2.63 -5.04 -11.73
C ALA A 28 2.32 -3.54 -11.57
N VAL A 29 2.16 -3.07 -10.34
CA VAL A 29 1.97 -1.66 -9.99
C VAL A 29 3.04 -0.77 -10.58
N ASN A 30 4.29 -1.22 -10.63
CA ASN A 30 5.45 -0.43 -11.05
C ASN A 30 5.32 0.13 -12.48
N PHE A 31 4.78 -0.66 -13.41
CA PHE A 31 4.65 -0.27 -14.82
C PHE A 31 3.22 0.05 -15.26
N LEU A 32 2.20 -0.26 -14.44
CA LEU A 32 0.80 0.03 -14.76
C LEU A 32 0.31 1.36 -14.18
N ASN A 33 0.75 1.72 -12.96
CA ASN A 33 0.16 2.82 -12.19
C ASN A 33 0.14 4.15 -12.92
N SER A 34 1.20 4.52 -13.60
CA SER A 34 1.26 5.81 -14.27
C SER A 34 0.31 5.92 -15.45
N ALA A 35 0.11 4.82 -16.20
CA ALA A 35 -0.85 4.78 -17.28
C ALA A 35 -2.31 4.73 -16.78
N ILE A 36 -2.56 4.00 -15.68
CA ILE A 36 -3.88 3.91 -15.03
C ILE A 36 -4.23 5.24 -14.38
N GLY A 37 -3.32 5.80 -13.58
CA GLY A 37 -3.54 7.03 -12.80
C GLY A 37 -3.78 8.26 -13.67
N SER A 38 -3.20 8.32 -14.87
CA SER A 38 -3.44 9.38 -15.85
C SER A 38 -4.60 9.09 -16.81
N LYS A 39 -5.23 7.92 -16.71
CA LYS A 39 -6.28 7.44 -17.64
C LYS A 39 -5.86 7.53 -19.11
N ALA A 40 -4.59 7.25 -19.41
CA ALA A 40 -4.03 7.41 -20.75
C ALA A 40 -4.69 6.52 -21.79
N ALA A 41 -5.07 5.28 -21.41
CA ALA A 41 -5.73 4.32 -22.29
C ALA A 41 -6.66 3.40 -21.49
N SER A 42 -7.43 2.56 -22.20
CA SER A 42 -8.22 1.52 -21.55
C SER A 42 -7.32 0.46 -20.91
N MET A 43 -7.78 -0.19 -19.83
CA MET A 43 -7.03 -1.23 -19.12
C MET A 43 -6.52 -2.32 -20.07
N ARG A 44 -7.36 -2.77 -21.02
CA ARG A 44 -6.97 -3.80 -22.00
C ARG A 44 -5.77 -3.38 -22.84
N VAL A 45 -5.74 -2.13 -23.31
CA VAL A 45 -4.61 -1.59 -24.10
C VAL A 45 -3.35 -1.52 -23.26
N ILE A 46 -3.45 -1.03 -22.01
CA ILE A 46 -2.32 -0.94 -21.07
C ILE A 46 -1.73 -2.34 -20.81
N LEU A 47 -2.59 -3.32 -20.48
CA LEU A 47 -2.16 -4.69 -20.24
C LEU A 47 -1.54 -5.34 -21.50
N THR A 48 -2.10 -5.10 -22.70
CA THR A 48 -1.53 -5.63 -23.95
C THR A 48 -0.14 -5.07 -24.19
N VAL A 49 0.04 -3.76 -24.05
CA VAL A 49 1.34 -3.10 -24.24
C VAL A 49 2.37 -3.59 -23.23
N ALA A 50 1.97 -3.72 -21.95
CA ALA A 50 2.82 -4.26 -20.89
C ALA A 50 3.20 -5.73 -21.18
N SER A 51 2.26 -6.56 -21.66
CA SER A 51 2.51 -7.96 -22.03
C SER A 51 3.55 -8.09 -23.13
N VAL A 52 3.51 -7.24 -24.14
CA VAL A 52 4.54 -7.22 -25.19
C VAL A 52 5.90 -6.82 -24.61
N GLY A 53 5.93 -5.82 -23.70
CA GLY A 53 7.15 -5.43 -22.99
C GLY A 53 7.74 -6.58 -22.18
N ILE A 54 6.91 -7.34 -21.45
CA ILE A 54 7.34 -8.51 -20.68
C ILE A 54 7.97 -9.58 -21.58
N ILE A 55 7.34 -9.93 -22.71
CA ILE A 55 7.88 -10.93 -23.64
C ILE A 55 9.29 -10.55 -24.10
N VAL A 56 9.47 -9.30 -24.55
CA VAL A 56 10.76 -8.82 -25.03
C VAL A 56 11.78 -8.78 -23.87
N GLY A 57 11.38 -8.34 -22.69
CA GLY A 57 12.25 -8.25 -21.51
C GLY A 57 12.74 -9.61 -21.01
N VAL A 58 11.86 -10.62 -21.00
CA VAL A 58 12.18 -11.98 -20.57
C VAL A 58 13.28 -12.60 -21.45
N VAL A 59 13.22 -12.40 -22.76
CA VAL A 59 14.24 -12.91 -23.70
C VAL A 59 15.64 -12.34 -23.40
N THR A 60 15.71 -11.14 -22.81
CA THR A 60 16.98 -10.45 -22.51
C THR A 60 17.49 -10.64 -21.10
N SER A 61 16.74 -11.35 -20.23
CA SER A 61 17.01 -11.43 -18.78
C SER A 61 18.11 -12.41 -18.37
N SER A 62 18.62 -13.24 -19.26
CA SER A 62 19.55 -14.35 -18.93
C SER A 62 20.79 -13.91 -18.13
N GLY A 63 21.31 -12.71 -18.38
CA GLY A 63 22.50 -12.18 -17.71
C GLY A 63 22.34 -11.89 -16.21
N MET A 64 21.11 -11.72 -15.71
CA MET A 64 20.83 -11.45 -14.30
C MET A 64 20.76 -12.72 -13.43
N MET A 65 20.64 -13.92 -14.04
CA MET A 65 20.54 -15.19 -13.32
C MET A 65 21.77 -15.53 -12.47
N GLU A 66 22.92 -14.94 -12.78
CA GLU A 66 24.17 -15.06 -12.01
C GLU A 66 24.00 -14.60 -10.54
N VAL A 67 23.13 -13.64 -10.26
CA VAL A 67 22.89 -13.14 -8.90
C VAL A 67 22.38 -14.25 -7.97
N ALA A 68 21.50 -15.13 -8.46
CA ALA A 68 20.96 -16.25 -7.70
C ALA A 68 21.96 -17.39 -7.54
N ARG A 69 22.87 -17.61 -8.51
CA ARG A 69 23.86 -18.69 -8.50
C ARG A 69 25.03 -18.44 -7.58
N SER A 70 25.64 -17.26 -7.64
CA SER A 70 26.90 -16.94 -6.95
C SER A 70 26.98 -15.51 -6.40
N GLY A 71 25.87 -14.76 -6.47
CA GLY A 71 25.86 -13.36 -6.06
C GLY A 71 26.04 -13.13 -4.57
N MET A 72 25.49 -13.98 -3.71
CA MET A 72 25.45 -13.82 -2.27
C MET A 72 26.35 -14.76 -1.49
N PHE A 73 26.68 -15.93 -2.04
CA PHE A 73 27.50 -16.95 -1.39
C PHE A 73 28.47 -17.55 -2.39
N ASN A 74 29.48 -18.30 -1.89
CA ASN A 74 30.50 -18.96 -2.71
C ASN A 74 30.11 -20.44 -2.92
N PRO A 75 29.44 -20.81 -4.04
CA PRO A 75 28.91 -22.16 -4.22
C PRO A 75 29.98 -23.25 -4.20
N GLY A 76 31.23 -22.93 -4.55
CA GLY A 76 32.36 -23.86 -4.49
C GLY A 76 32.72 -24.34 -3.09
N LEU A 77 32.17 -23.71 -2.02
CA LEU A 77 32.38 -24.13 -0.64
C LEU A 77 31.20 -24.94 -0.07
N PHE A 78 30.18 -25.22 -0.89
CA PHE A 78 29.01 -25.99 -0.49
C PHE A 78 28.85 -27.24 -1.31
N THR A 79 28.37 -28.31 -0.69
CA THR A 79 28.00 -29.55 -1.39
C THR A 79 26.68 -29.39 -2.13
N PHE A 80 26.37 -30.26 -3.07
CA PHE A 80 25.10 -30.29 -3.78
C PHE A 80 23.90 -30.34 -2.80
N HIS A 81 23.98 -31.19 -1.76
CA HIS A 81 22.95 -31.31 -0.75
C HIS A 81 22.70 -29.96 -0.03
N GLU A 82 23.79 -29.33 0.42
CA GLU A 82 23.75 -28.05 1.12
C GLU A 82 23.11 -26.92 0.26
N VAL A 83 23.52 -26.88 -1.03
CA VAL A 83 22.97 -25.89 -1.98
C VAL A 83 21.48 -26.12 -2.23
N MET A 84 21.02 -27.38 -2.35
CA MET A 84 19.60 -27.68 -2.55
C MET A 84 18.76 -27.28 -1.33
N MET A 85 19.25 -27.52 -0.09
CA MET A 85 18.56 -27.05 1.13
C MET A 85 18.54 -25.53 1.23
N LEU A 86 19.66 -24.86 0.87
CA LEU A 86 19.75 -23.41 0.81
C LEU A 86 18.68 -22.84 -0.14
N TYR A 87 18.58 -23.35 -1.38
CA TYR A 87 17.63 -22.86 -2.36
C TYR A 87 16.17 -23.10 -1.98
N LEU A 88 15.85 -24.23 -1.36
CA LEU A 88 14.52 -24.47 -0.80
C LEU A 88 14.17 -23.46 0.29
N GLY A 89 15.10 -23.21 1.23
CA GLY A 89 14.92 -22.23 2.30
C GLY A 89 14.62 -20.84 1.76
N VAL A 90 15.34 -20.42 0.72
CA VAL A 90 15.12 -19.15 0.03
C VAL A 90 13.72 -19.07 -0.58
N MET A 91 13.33 -20.09 -1.36
CA MET A 91 12.06 -20.06 -2.08
C MET A 91 10.85 -20.09 -1.17
N PHE A 92 10.87 -20.93 -0.12
CA PHE A 92 9.78 -20.94 0.86
C PHE A 92 9.65 -19.60 1.57
N ALA A 93 10.76 -19.03 2.06
CA ALA A 93 10.74 -17.76 2.77
C ALA A 93 10.25 -16.59 1.88
N ASN A 94 10.79 -16.53 0.65
CA ASN A 94 10.46 -15.46 -0.30
C ASN A 94 8.96 -15.45 -0.65
N ILE A 95 8.39 -16.61 -0.97
CA ILE A 95 6.97 -16.72 -1.36
C ILE A 95 6.05 -16.38 -0.19
N ILE A 96 6.33 -16.89 1.02
CA ILE A 96 5.54 -16.61 2.23
C ILE A 96 5.54 -15.09 2.51
N LEU A 97 6.71 -14.46 2.45
CA LEU A 97 6.86 -13.04 2.73
C LEU A 97 6.08 -12.19 1.71
N LEU A 98 6.25 -12.46 0.43
CA LEU A 98 5.58 -11.70 -0.63
C LEU A 98 4.05 -11.87 -0.60
N ASP A 99 3.53 -13.07 -0.34
CA ASP A 99 2.09 -13.30 -0.23
C ASP A 99 1.49 -12.56 0.98
N LEU A 100 2.23 -12.45 2.07
CA LEU A 100 1.85 -11.66 3.24
C LEU A 100 1.69 -10.17 2.90
N TYR A 101 2.68 -9.58 2.22
CA TYR A 101 2.63 -8.18 1.79
C TYR A 101 1.51 -7.90 0.77
N ASN A 102 1.31 -8.80 -0.19
CA ASN A 102 0.19 -8.70 -1.14
C ASN A 102 -1.17 -8.73 -0.43
N SER A 103 -1.27 -9.52 0.66
CA SER A 103 -2.49 -9.60 1.47
C SER A 103 -2.76 -8.34 2.28
N TRP A 104 -1.73 -7.57 2.59
CA TRP A 104 -1.83 -6.25 3.24
C TRP A 104 -2.02 -5.09 2.26
N GLY A 105 -1.87 -5.34 0.95
CA GLY A 105 -1.94 -4.30 -0.08
C GLY A 105 -0.74 -3.34 -0.04
N LEU A 106 0.39 -3.77 0.52
CA LEU A 106 1.59 -2.94 0.63
C LEU A 106 2.59 -3.29 -0.46
N PRO A 107 3.07 -2.30 -1.25
CA PRO A 107 4.12 -2.53 -2.22
C PRO A 107 5.44 -2.86 -1.51
N THR A 108 6.08 -3.95 -1.93
CA THR A 108 7.39 -4.36 -1.42
C THR A 108 8.32 -4.73 -2.55
N SER A 109 9.60 -4.93 -2.24
CA SER A 109 10.62 -5.29 -3.24
C SER A 109 10.87 -6.78 -3.28
N THR A 110 10.57 -7.40 -4.41
CA THR A 110 10.89 -8.79 -4.69
C THR A 110 12.39 -9.02 -4.74
N THR A 111 13.17 -8.07 -5.26
CA THR A 111 14.64 -8.12 -5.29
C THR A 111 15.22 -8.12 -3.88
N VAL A 112 14.77 -7.21 -3.00
CA VAL A 112 15.23 -7.15 -1.61
C VAL A 112 14.86 -8.42 -0.86
N SER A 113 13.62 -8.89 -1.03
CA SER A 113 13.18 -10.16 -0.45
C SER A 113 14.10 -11.31 -0.84
N LEU A 114 14.36 -11.52 -2.14
CA LEU A 114 15.24 -12.58 -2.62
C LEU A 114 16.64 -12.46 -2.05
N ILE A 115 17.25 -11.28 -2.11
CA ILE A 115 18.64 -11.05 -1.69
C ILE A 115 18.82 -11.36 -0.20
N PHE A 116 17.91 -10.87 0.64
CA PHE A 116 17.98 -11.14 2.07
C PHE A 116 17.58 -12.56 2.44
N CYS A 117 16.67 -13.20 1.68
CA CYS A 117 16.42 -14.65 1.82
C CYS A 117 17.65 -15.49 1.44
N LEU A 118 18.36 -15.14 0.35
CA LEU A 118 19.61 -15.81 -0.03
C LEU A 118 20.66 -15.67 1.06
N LEU A 119 20.83 -14.46 1.60
CA LEU A 119 21.80 -14.21 2.66
C LEU A 119 21.45 -14.98 3.94
N GLY A 120 20.16 -14.96 4.35
CA GLY A 120 19.68 -15.65 5.55
C GLY A 120 19.86 -17.16 5.46
N SER A 121 19.44 -17.79 4.35
CA SER A 121 19.58 -19.22 4.13
C SER A 121 21.04 -19.65 3.96
N ALA A 122 21.86 -18.84 3.26
CA ALA A 122 23.30 -19.11 3.12
C ALA A 122 24.04 -19.08 4.46
N ILE A 123 23.74 -18.11 5.32
CA ILE A 123 24.31 -18.03 6.68
C ILE A 123 23.86 -19.22 7.51
N ALA A 124 22.58 -19.64 7.43
CA ALA A 124 22.07 -20.80 8.15
C ALA A 124 22.86 -22.09 7.80
N VAL A 125 23.02 -22.36 6.50
CA VAL A 125 23.76 -23.54 6.03
C VAL A 125 25.26 -23.42 6.34
N SER A 126 25.84 -22.21 6.29
CA SER A 126 27.24 -21.98 6.69
C SER A 126 27.46 -22.27 8.17
N ILE A 127 26.57 -21.84 9.06
CA ILE A 127 26.64 -22.12 10.50
C ILE A 127 26.55 -23.63 10.75
N TYR A 128 25.65 -24.33 10.06
CA TYR A 128 25.59 -25.80 10.13
C TYR A 128 26.93 -26.44 9.77
N LYS A 129 27.54 -26.00 8.67
CA LYS A 129 28.83 -26.51 8.21
C LYS A 129 29.95 -26.24 9.19
N ILE A 130 30.04 -25.02 9.71
CA ILE A 130 31.02 -24.64 10.73
C ILE A 130 30.83 -25.44 12.03
N SER A 131 29.59 -25.72 12.43
CA SER A 131 29.30 -26.50 13.65
C SER A 131 29.67 -27.97 13.53
N ASN A 132 29.70 -28.53 12.29
CA ASN A 132 30.01 -29.94 12.04
C ASN A 132 31.45 -30.17 11.66
N ASP A 133 32.25 -29.14 11.38
CA ASP A 133 33.66 -29.25 11.04
C ASP A 133 34.54 -28.57 12.10
N PRO A 134 35.23 -29.34 12.97
CA PRO A 134 36.10 -28.79 14.03
C PRO A 134 37.26 -27.94 13.53
N ALA A 135 37.62 -28.05 12.24
CA ALA A 135 38.68 -27.22 11.65
C ALA A 135 38.20 -25.79 11.29
N LEU A 136 36.91 -25.55 11.27
CA LEU A 136 36.30 -24.28 10.91
C LEU A 136 35.86 -23.52 12.16
N GLY A 137 36.33 -22.27 12.31
CA GLY A 137 35.88 -21.36 13.37
C GLY A 137 34.82 -20.37 12.88
N VAL A 138 34.18 -19.64 13.79
CA VAL A 138 33.16 -18.60 13.46
C VAL A 138 33.72 -17.55 12.50
N GLY A 139 35.03 -17.26 12.55
CA GLY A 139 35.70 -16.36 11.61
C GLY A 139 35.67 -16.82 10.16
N SER A 140 35.43 -18.12 9.90
CA SER A 140 35.33 -18.67 8.53
C SER A 140 34.04 -18.28 7.81
N LEU A 141 33.02 -17.72 8.49
CA LEU A 141 31.75 -17.33 7.90
C LEU A 141 31.93 -16.38 6.70
N GLY A 142 32.90 -15.46 6.79
CA GLY A 142 33.22 -14.52 5.71
C GLY A 142 33.74 -15.18 4.41
N HIS A 143 34.21 -16.44 4.45
CA HIS A 143 34.63 -17.18 3.26
C HIS A 143 33.44 -17.79 2.50
N PHE A 144 32.39 -18.20 3.24
CA PHE A 144 31.19 -18.79 2.66
C PHE A 144 30.30 -17.74 2.00
N ILE A 145 30.27 -16.50 2.53
CA ILE A 145 29.43 -15.41 2.05
C ILE A 145 30.27 -14.46 1.19
N ASN A 146 29.73 -14.08 0.03
CA ASN A 146 30.37 -13.06 -0.82
C ASN A 146 30.07 -11.65 -0.28
N THR A 147 30.73 -11.30 0.81
CA THR A 147 30.44 -10.08 1.59
C THR A 147 30.61 -8.81 0.77
N SER A 148 31.66 -8.75 -0.08
CA SER A 148 31.93 -7.58 -0.93
C SER A 148 30.79 -7.34 -1.94
N ARG A 149 30.33 -8.38 -2.61
CA ARG A 149 29.26 -8.31 -3.59
C ARG A 149 27.90 -8.05 -2.93
N ALA A 150 27.62 -8.69 -1.79
CA ALA A 150 26.43 -8.47 -1.00
C ALA A 150 26.32 -7.01 -0.52
N MET A 151 27.39 -6.44 0.05
CA MET A 151 27.44 -5.04 0.46
C MET A 151 27.30 -4.08 -0.72
N GLY A 152 27.92 -4.40 -1.86
CA GLY A 152 27.74 -3.61 -3.09
C GLY A 152 26.28 -3.56 -3.56
N ILE A 153 25.58 -4.69 -3.56
CA ILE A 153 24.17 -4.79 -3.95
C ILE A 153 23.28 -4.03 -2.96
N VAL A 154 23.44 -4.24 -1.66
CA VAL A 154 22.65 -3.54 -0.63
C VAL A 154 22.86 -2.03 -0.71
N SER A 155 24.11 -1.58 -0.89
CA SER A 155 24.43 -0.16 -1.05
C SER A 155 23.81 0.43 -2.32
N ALA A 156 23.82 -0.31 -3.44
CA ALA A 156 23.18 0.11 -4.69
C ALA A 156 21.67 0.27 -4.53
N ILE A 157 21.01 -0.66 -3.83
CA ILE A 157 19.57 -0.59 -3.55
C ILE A 157 19.24 0.65 -2.72
N LEU A 158 19.97 0.92 -1.64
CA LEU A 158 19.74 2.09 -0.78
C LEU A 158 20.00 3.40 -1.53
N LEU A 159 21.07 3.46 -2.30
CA LEU A 159 21.42 4.63 -3.10
C LEU A 159 20.38 4.89 -4.20
N SER A 160 19.83 3.85 -4.79
CA SER A 160 18.79 3.96 -5.83
C SER A 160 17.55 4.72 -5.35
N VAL A 161 17.16 4.57 -4.07
CA VAL A 161 16.03 5.28 -3.45
C VAL A 161 16.24 6.79 -3.52
N VAL A 162 17.42 7.26 -3.12
CA VAL A 162 17.78 8.69 -3.12
C VAL A 162 17.88 9.22 -4.55
N ILE A 163 18.55 8.49 -5.44
CA ILE A 163 18.70 8.88 -6.84
C ILE A 163 17.33 8.95 -7.53
N ALA A 164 16.47 7.96 -7.34
CA ALA A 164 15.15 7.91 -7.96
C ALA A 164 14.27 9.09 -7.52
N PHE A 165 14.23 9.37 -6.22
CA PHE A 165 13.49 10.51 -5.69
C PHE A 165 14.00 11.83 -6.25
N THR A 166 15.32 12.03 -6.25
CA THR A 166 15.95 13.26 -6.74
C THR A 166 15.73 13.45 -8.24
N CYS A 167 15.95 12.41 -9.05
CA CYS A 167 15.70 12.46 -10.49
C CYS A 167 14.23 12.73 -10.80
N GLY A 168 13.29 12.03 -10.14
CA GLY A 168 11.86 12.27 -10.29
C GLY A 168 11.46 13.71 -9.97
N THR A 169 12.02 14.25 -8.88
CA THR A 169 11.80 15.64 -8.47
C THR A 169 12.33 16.63 -9.50
N ILE A 170 13.58 16.47 -9.95
CA ILE A 170 14.23 17.41 -10.89
C ILE A 170 13.52 17.37 -12.25
N VAL A 171 13.32 16.18 -12.82
CA VAL A 171 12.71 16.02 -14.14
C VAL A 171 11.29 16.57 -14.15
N MET A 172 10.51 16.31 -13.08
CA MET A 172 9.15 16.85 -12.97
C MET A 172 9.15 18.36 -12.79
N TYR A 173 10.01 18.90 -11.94
CA TYR A 173 10.12 20.35 -11.74
C TYR A 173 10.44 21.08 -13.05
N VAL A 174 11.40 20.57 -13.82
CA VAL A 174 11.75 21.13 -15.14
C VAL A 174 10.56 21.00 -16.10
N SER A 175 9.94 19.83 -16.17
CA SER A 175 8.79 19.59 -17.04
C SER A 175 7.62 20.51 -16.72
N ARG A 176 7.30 20.72 -15.41
CA ARG A 176 6.21 21.60 -14.98
C ARG A 176 6.52 23.08 -15.20
N THR A 177 7.78 23.48 -15.12
CA THR A 177 8.20 24.84 -15.47
C THR A 177 7.99 25.13 -16.94
N ILE A 178 8.21 24.15 -17.84
CA ILE A 178 7.94 24.24 -19.27
C ILE A 178 6.43 24.14 -19.54
N PHE A 179 5.80 23.08 -19.02
CA PHE A 179 4.38 22.74 -19.21
C PHE A 179 3.63 22.94 -17.90
N SER A 180 2.99 24.11 -17.72
CA SER A 180 2.08 24.33 -16.58
C SER A 180 0.88 23.38 -16.65
N PHE A 181 -0.01 23.39 -15.65
CA PHE A 181 -1.26 22.61 -15.70
C PHE A 181 -2.12 22.99 -16.93
N ARG A 182 -2.04 24.23 -17.41
CA ARG A 182 -2.62 24.69 -18.71
C ARG A 182 -1.69 24.40 -19.89
N TYR A 183 -1.19 23.18 -20.02
CA TYR A 183 -0.16 22.84 -21.00
C TYR A 183 -0.63 22.85 -22.48
N THR A 184 -1.93 22.80 -22.76
CA THR A 184 -2.47 22.58 -24.12
C THR A 184 -1.87 23.47 -25.20
N VAL A 185 -1.69 24.77 -24.96
CA VAL A 185 -1.15 25.74 -25.94
C VAL A 185 0.35 25.56 -26.14
N VAL A 186 1.10 25.47 -25.04
CA VAL A 186 2.56 25.27 -25.04
C VAL A 186 2.90 23.89 -25.61
N PHE A 187 2.13 22.89 -25.23
CA PHE A 187 2.28 21.50 -25.67
C PHE A 187 2.06 21.35 -27.18
N ARG A 188 1.13 22.12 -27.76
CA ARG A 188 0.92 22.12 -29.23
C ARG A 188 2.16 22.56 -30.01
N ARG A 189 3.01 23.41 -29.39
CA ARG A 189 4.25 23.91 -30.04
C ARG A 189 5.48 23.07 -29.72
N PHE A 190 5.63 22.67 -28.47
CA PHE A 190 6.87 22.04 -27.98
C PHE A 190 6.66 20.58 -27.51
N GLY A 191 5.42 20.08 -27.51
CA GLY A 191 5.10 18.73 -27.04
C GLY A 191 5.79 17.63 -27.83
N SER A 192 5.90 17.76 -29.16
CA SER A 192 6.60 16.80 -30.01
C SER A 192 8.10 16.70 -29.67
N LEU A 193 8.75 17.82 -29.36
CA LEU A 193 10.16 17.86 -28.96
C LEU A 193 10.36 17.20 -27.59
N TRP A 194 9.49 17.50 -26.64
CA TRP A 194 9.56 16.93 -25.27
C TRP A 194 9.23 15.44 -25.23
N CYS A 195 8.14 15.04 -25.92
CA CYS A 195 7.81 13.62 -26.08
C CYS A 195 8.87 12.87 -26.89
N GLY A 196 9.46 13.53 -27.89
CA GLY A 196 10.58 13.02 -28.68
C GLY A 196 11.80 12.73 -27.80
N ALA A 197 12.13 13.62 -26.84
CA ALA A 197 13.20 13.39 -25.90
C ALA A 197 12.90 12.20 -24.98
N SER A 198 11.66 12.08 -24.48
CA SER A 198 11.21 10.94 -23.68
C SER A 198 11.31 9.63 -24.46
N LEU A 199 10.83 9.58 -25.72
CA LEU A 199 10.96 8.39 -26.56
C LEU A 199 12.42 8.05 -26.88
N THR A 200 13.26 9.04 -27.10
CA THR A 200 14.70 8.81 -27.34
C THR A 200 15.37 8.19 -26.14
N ALA A 201 15.08 8.68 -24.92
CA ALA A 201 15.57 8.08 -23.70
C ALA A 201 15.07 6.63 -23.55
N ILE A 202 13.79 6.38 -23.80
CA ILE A 202 13.20 5.03 -23.77
C ILE A 202 13.90 4.12 -24.77
N ILE A 203 14.04 4.53 -26.03
CA ILE A 203 14.68 3.73 -27.09
C ILE A 203 16.12 3.41 -26.72
N TYR A 204 16.88 4.42 -26.29
CA TYR A 204 18.28 4.23 -25.94
C TYR A 204 18.44 3.27 -24.75
N PHE A 205 17.76 3.53 -23.63
CA PHE A 205 17.96 2.74 -22.42
C PHE A 205 17.27 1.37 -22.48
N ALA A 206 16.03 1.29 -22.97
CA ALA A 206 15.30 0.03 -23.01
C ALA A 206 15.77 -0.86 -24.17
N VAL A 207 16.01 -0.31 -25.35
CA VAL A 207 16.36 -1.09 -26.55
C VAL A 207 17.87 -1.26 -26.64
N PHE A 208 18.64 -0.16 -26.75
CA PHE A 208 20.09 -0.29 -27.01
C PHE A 208 20.85 -0.86 -25.80
N LYS A 209 20.56 -0.39 -24.58
CA LYS A 209 21.26 -0.92 -23.39
C LYS A 209 20.66 -2.23 -22.90
N GLY A 210 19.34 -2.40 -22.97
CA GLY A 210 18.66 -3.63 -22.57
C GLY A 210 18.96 -4.83 -23.47
N LEU A 211 19.00 -4.60 -24.80
CA LEU A 211 19.27 -5.65 -25.80
C LEU A 211 20.75 -5.80 -26.15
N LYS A 212 21.64 -5.01 -25.51
CA LYS A 212 23.09 -5.04 -25.81
C LYS A 212 23.69 -6.46 -25.70
N SER A 213 23.24 -7.27 -24.74
CA SER A 213 23.73 -8.64 -24.57
C SER A 213 23.36 -9.58 -25.74
N LEU A 214 22.25 -9.32 -26.45
CA LEU A 214 21.81 -10.10 -27.61
C LEU A 214 22.39 -9.60 -28.93
N LEU A 215 22.72 -8.33 -29.01
CA LEU A 215 23.14 -7.63 -30.22
C LEU A 215 24.62 -7.19 -30.17
N ALA A 216 25.39 -7.71 -29.22
CA ALA A 216 26.78 -7.26 -28.96
C ALA A 216 27.69 -7.31 -30.21
N ASP A 217 27.48 -8.25 -31.09
CA ASP A 217 28.31 -8.46 -32.28
C ASP A 217 27.86 -7.64 -33.51
N HIS A 218 26.82 -6.83 -33.38
CA HIS A 218 26.36 -6.00 -34.50
C HIS A 218 27.13 -4.68 -34.60
N ALA A 219 27.75 -4.43 -35.77
CA ALA A 219 28.47 -3.20 -36.06
C ALA A 219 27.66 -1.90 -35.82
N PHE A 220 26.32 -1.99 -35.86
CA PHE A 220 25.42 -0.89 -35.55
C PHE A 220 25.50 -0.44 -34.10
N ILE A 221 25.60 -1.37 -33.14
CA ILE A 221 25.70 -1.03 -31.70
C ILE A 221 27.05 -0.39 -31.40
N GLU A 222 28.12 -0.91 -31.97
CA GLU A 222 29.44 -0.30 -31.85
C GLU A 222 29.48 1.12 -32.41
N MET A 223 28.82 1.37 -33.56
CA MET A 223 28.69 2.69 -34.15
C MET A 223 27.91 3.66 -33.23
N VAL A 224 26.80 3.19 -32.64
CA VAL A 224 25.99 4.01 -31.69
C VAL A 224 26.79 4.34 -30.44
N ASP A 225 27.53 3.36 -29.83
CA ASP A 225 28.36 3.59 -28.65
C ASP A 225 29.55 4.54 -28.97
N ARG A 226 30.14 4.45 -30.15
CA ARG A 226 31.27 5.32 -30.60
C ARG A 226 30.82 6.77 -30.82
N HIS A 227 29.60 7.00 -31.35
CA HIS A 227 29.05 8.32 -31.65
C HIS A 227 27.77 8.61 -30.85
N LEU A 228 27.80 8.33 -29.54
CA LEU A 228 26.61 8.35 -28.65
C LEU A 228 25.78 9.64 -28.78
N LEU A 229 26.43 10.81 -28.61
CA LEU A 229 25.72 12.09 -28.62
C LEU A 229 25.06 12.39 -29.99
N LEU A 230 25.73 12.04 -31.09
CA LEU A 230 25.19 12.20 -32.43
C LEU A 230 24.01 11.24 -32.66
N SER A 231 24.14 9.98 -32.24
CA SER A 231 23.08 8.99 -32.38
C SER A 231 21.84 9.36 -31.56
N LEU A 232 22.01 9.86 -30.34
CA LEU A 232 20.92 10.37 -29.51
C LEU A 232 20.25 11.59 -30.14
N PHE A 233 21.03 12.52 -30.70
CA PHE A 233 20.50 13.70 -31.40
C PHE A 233 19.69 13.32 -32.64
N ILE A 234 20.20 12.42 -33.46
CA ILE A 234 19.49 11.93 -34.66
C ILE A 234 18.19 11.22 -34.23
N CYS A 235 18.24 10.36 -33.23
CA CYS A 235 17.06 9.66 -32.69
C CYS A 235 16.03 10.67 -32.17
N TRP A 236 16.46 11.68 -31.42
CA TRP A 236 15.60 12.74 -30.92
C TRP A 236 14.91 13.52 -32.01
N VAL A 237 15.64 13.93 -33.06
CA VAL A 237 15.08 14.64 -34.21
C VAL A 237 14.08 13.74 -34.92
N ALA A 238 14.44 12.47 -35.18
CA ALA A 238 13.55 11.53 -35.88
C ALA A 238 12.24 11.29 -35.10
N CYS A 239 12.34 11.02 -33.79
CA CYS A 239 11.17 10.86 -32.92
C CYS A 239 10.33 12.14 -32.84
N SER A 240 10.97 13.31 -32.75
CA SER A 240 10.26 14.59 -32.68
C SER A 240 9.51 14.90 -33.95
N VAL A 241 10.12 14.65 -35.11
CA VAL A 241 9.49 14.83 -36.44
C VAL A 241 8.33 13.85 -36.61
N LEU A 242 8.52 12.59 -36.27
CA LEU A 242 7.46 11.58 -36.31
C LEU A 242 6.25 12.01 -35.45
N LEU A 243 6.50 12.38 -34.19
CA LEU A 243 5.45 12.82 -33.28
C LEU A 243 4.79 14.12 -33.70
N PHE A 244 5.54 15.03 -34.34
CA PHE A 244 4.98 16.25 -34.94
C PHE A 244 3.95 15.92 -36.00
N PHE A 245 4.25 15.00 -36.92
CA PHE A 245 3.28 14.57 -37.95
C PHE A 245 2.08 13.86 -37.32
N ILE A 246 2.29 12.95 -36.33
CA ILE A 246 1.21 12.27 -35.63
C ILE A 246 0.29 13.27 -34.92
N GLN A 247 0.86 14.29 -34.27
CA GLN A 247 0.09 15.36 -33.62
C GLN A 247 -0.75 16.15 -34.64
N ARG A 248 -0.27 16.31 -35.90
CA ARG A 248 -1.01 16.97 -36.95
C ARG A 248 -2.29 16.24 -37.36
N PHE A 249 -2.33 14.90 -37.18
CA PHE A 249 -3.53 14.07 -37.34
C PHE A 249 -4.46 14.11 -36.15
N LYS A 250 -4.27 15.03 -35.19
CA LYS A 250 -5.05 15.19 -33.96
C LYS A 250 -4.97 13.98 -33.00
N ILE A 251 -3.96 13.13 -33.13
CA ILE A 251 -3.69 12.02 -32.20
C ILE A 251 -2.95 12.57 -30.98
N ASN A 252 -3.37 12.16 -29.81
CA ASN A 252 -2.72 12.58 -28.56
C ASN A 252 -1.37 11.88 -28.37
N ILE A 253 -0.27 12.61 -28.62
CA ILE A 253 1.09 12.07 -28.53
C ILE A 253 1.51 11.72 -27.09
N LEU A 254 0.90 12.33 -26.05
CA LEU A 254 1.15 11.92 -24.65
C LEU A 254 0.72 10.48 -24.40
N ARG A 255 -0.44 10.06 -24.95
CA ARG A 255 -0.89 8.67 -24.83
C ARG A 255 0.10 7.69 -25.45
N ILE A 256 0.66 8.04 -26.60
CA ILE A 256 1.68 7.23 -27.28
C ILE A 256 2.93 7.16 -26.38
N THR A 257 3.40 8.29 -25.87
CA THR A 257 4.60 8.33 -25.01
C THR A 257 4.40 7.57 -23.72
N ILE A 258 3.22 7.67 -23.07
CA ILE A 258 2.88 6.92 -21.86
C ILE A 258 2.85 5.41 -22.14
N LEU A 259 2.21 4.99 -23.25
CA LEU A 259 2.18 3.57 -23.62
C LEU A 259 3.57 3.04 -23.98
N SER A 260 4.40 3.82 -24.66
CA SER A 260 5.80 3.47 -24.91
C SER A 260 6.61 3.38 -23.61
N GLY A 261 6.34 4.28 -22.65
CA GLY A 261 6.92 4.22 -21.32
C GLY A 261 6.48 2.99 -20.53
N THR A 262 5.20 2.62 -20.61
CA THR A 262 4.66 1.38 -20.02
C THR A 262 5.33 0.14 -20.61
N PHE A 263 5.47 0.10 -21.95
CA PHE A 263 6.23 -0.97 -22.63
C PHE A 263 7.67 -1.05 -22.13
N ALA A 264 8.38 0.07 -22.12
CA ALA A 264 9.78 0.13 -21.71
C ALA A 264 9.99 -0.27 -20.24
N LEU A 265 9.10 0.16 -19.37
CA LEU A 265 9.18 -0.18 -17.95
C LEU A 265 8.82 -1.64 -17.70
N ALA A 266 7.85 -2.20 -18.42
CA ALA A 266 7.51 -3.62 -18.37
C ALA A 266 8.67 -4.50 -18.91
N LEU A 267 9.35 -4.04 -19.99
CA LEU A 267 10.55 -4.66 -20.50
C LEU A 267 11.69 -4.63 -19.48
N ALA A 268 11.96 -3.46 -18.90
CA ALA A 268 13.00 -3.30 -17.89
C ALA A 268 12.71 -4.12 -16.63
N PHE A 269 11.45 -4.17 -16.19
CA PHE A 269 10.98 -5.03 -15.11
C PHE A 269 11.26 -6.50 -15.41
N ALA A 270 10.79 -7.02 -16.53
CA ALA A 270 11.02 -8.43 -16.88
C ALA A 270 12.52 -8.76 -17.02
N GLY A 271 13.31 -7.83 -17.55
CA GLY A 271 14.76 -8.00 -17.65
C GLY A 271 15.50 -8.02 -16.31
N ASN A 272 15.04 -7.23 -15.32
CA ASN A 272 15.66 -7.11 -14.01
C ASN A 272 15.08 -8.10 -12.98
N ASP A 273 13.75 -8.26 -12.93
CA ASP A 273 13.08 -8.94 -11.82
C ASP A 273 12.74 -10.41 -12.07
N LEU A 274 12.88 -10.91 -13.29
CA LEU A 274 12.64 -12.34 -13.57
C LEU A 274 13.53 -13.25 -12.70
N VAL A 275 14.76 -12.83 -12.42
CA VAL A 275 15.68 -13.57 -11.54
C VAL A 275 15.13 -13.73 -10.12
N ASN A 276 14.32 -12.79 -9.65
CA ASN A 276 13.73 -12.82 -8.32
C ASN A 276 12.71 -13.96 -8.15
N PHE A 277 12.15 -14.44 -9.24
CA PHE A 277 11.11 -15.47 -9.25
C PHE A 277 11.63 -16.84 -9.64
N ILE A 278 12.46 -16.91 -10.70
CA ILE A 278 12.92 -18.18 -11.24
C ILE A 278 14.44 -18.38 -11.10
N GLY A 279 15.21 -17.38 -10.68
CA GLY A 279 16.68 -17.48 -10.62
C GLY A 279 17.16 -18.60 -9.71
N VAL A 280 16.58 -18.71 -8.51
CA VAL A 280 16.92 -19.77 -7.54
C VAL A 280 16.46 -21.15 -8.02
N PRO A 281 15.22 -21.35 -8.49
CA PRO A 281 14.80 -22.62 -9.10
C PRO A 281 15.66 -23.05 -10.30
N VAL A 282 16.03 -22.12 -11.19
CA VAL A 282 16.92 -22.42 -12.32
C VAL A 282 18.31 -22.84 -11.84
N ALA A 283 18.87 -22.12 -10.84
CA ALA A 283 20.14 -22.47 -10.24
C ALA A 283 20.08 -23.85 -9.54
N GLY A 284 18.96 -24.18 -8.91
CA GLY A 284 18.72 -25.52 -8.34
C GLY A 284 18.63 -26.62 -9.40
N PHE A 285 18.00 -26.34 -10.53
CA PHE A 285 17.94 -27.24 -11.67
C PHE A 285 19.34 -27.47 -12.29
N ASP A 286 20.12 -26.39 -12.44
CA ASP A 286 21.50 -26.47 -12.92
C ASP A 286 22.37 -27.31 -11.96
N ALA A 287 22.27 -27.08 -10.64
CA ALA A 287 22.96 -27.89 -9.63
C ALA A 287 22.58 -29.35 -9.70
N PHE A 288 21.29 -29.65 -9.87
CA PHE A 288 20.81 -31.01 -10.03
C PHE A 288 21.37 -31.69 -11.30
N SER A 289 21.39 -30.95 -12.41
CA SER A 289 21.93 -31.43 -13.67
C SER A 289 23.43 -31.78 -13.56
N ILE A 290 24.21 -30.88 -12.93
CA ILE A 290 25.66 -31.09 -12.69
C ILE A 290 25.87 -32.34 -11.80
N ALA A 291 25.17 -32.42 -10.68
CA ALA A 291 25.32 -33.53 -9.75
C ALA A 291 24.81 -34.86 -10.31
N LYS A 292 23.80 -34.86 -11.19
CA LYS A 292 23.29 -36.05 -11.86
C LYS A 292 24.34 -36.69 -12.76
N HIS A 293 25.16 -35.87 -13.41
CA HIS A 293 26.26 -36.40 -14.26
C HIS A 293 27.40 -37.00 -13.44
N SER A 294 27.69 -36.47 -12.23
CA SER A 294 28.73 -37.03 -11.36
C SER A 294 28.26 -38.21 -10.52
N GLY A 295 26.96 -38.32 -10.23
CA GLY A 295 26.37 -39.36 -9.39
C GLY A 295 26.61 -39.18 -7.88
N ASP A 296 27.37 -38.17 -7.43
CA ASP A 296 27.75 -37.94 -6.04
C ASP A 296 26.98 -36.73 -5.42
N PRO A 297 26.14 -36.98 -4.39
CA PRO A 297 25.43 -35.89 -3.66
C PRO A 297 26.36 -35.00 -2.81
N GLN A 298 27.58 -35.43 -2.51
CA GLN A 298 28.58 -34.68 -1.76
C GLN A 298 29.50 -33.84 -2.65
N MET A 299 29.26 -33.85 -3.96
CA MET A 299 30.03 -33.05 -4.91
C MET A 299 29.95 -31.57 -4.57
N MET A 300 31.09 -30.88 -4.58
CA MET A 300 31.18 -29.42 -4.40
C MET A 300 30.66 -28.69 -5.62
N MET A 301 29.86 -27.64 -5.41
CA MET A 301 29.12 -26.93 -6.45
C MET A 301 29.88 -25.75 -7.08
N GLY A 302 31.21 -25.83 -7.19
CA GLY A 302 32.06 -24.80 -7.83
C GLY A 302 31.64 -24.47 -9.26
N ALA A 303 31.15 -25.43 -10.03
CA ALA A 303 30.67 -25.23 -11.39
C ALA A 303 29.48 -24.25 -11.52
N LEU A 304 28.73 -24.02 -10.46
CA LEU A 304 27.66 -22.99 -10.45
C LEU A 304 28.20 -21.56 -10.57
N SER A 305 29.49 -21.32 -10.31
CA SER A 305 30.11 -20.00 -10.50
C SER A 305 30.38 -19.68 -11.97
N GLU A 306 30.25 -20.62 -12.88
CA GLU A 306 30.42 -20.40 -14.31
C GLU A 306 29.18 -19.71 -14.91
N ASN A 307 29.42 -18.78 -15.85
CA ASN A 307 28.38 -18.08 -16.57
C ASN A 307 27.70 -19.00 -17.60
N VAL A 308 26.65 -19.69 -17.19
CA VAL A 308 25.82 -20.50 -18.09
C VAL A 308 24.55 -19.72 -18.44
N PRO A 309 24.25 -19.45 -19.74
CA PRO A 309 23.01 -18.80 -20.12
C PRO A 309 21.81 -19.67 -19.72
N ALA A 310 20.76 -19.02 -19.19
CA ALA A 310 19.53 -19.72 -18.84
C ALA A 310 18.84 -20.29 -20.11
N ASN A 311 18.16 -21.42 -19.95
CA ASN A 311 17.43 -22.02 -21.06
C ASN A 311 16.33 -21.14 -21.56
N PHE A 312 16.35 -20.79 -22.86
CA PHE A 312 15.38 -19.90 -23.51
C PHE A 312 13.91 -20.33 -23.32
N LEU A 313 13.64 -21.64 -23.36
CA LEU A 313 12.28 -22.16 -23.19
C LEU A 313 11.75 -21.94 -21.77
N ILE A 314 12.61 -22.03 -20.75
CA ILE A 314 12.23 -21.74 -19.36
C ILE A 314 11.92 -20.27 -19.21
N LEU A 315 12.71 -19.38 -19.80
CA LEU A 315 12.46 -17.93 -19.78
C LEU A 315 11.13 -17.61 -20.46
N LEU A 316 10.86 -18.18 -21.63
CA LEU A 316 9.61 -17.94 -22.36
C LEU A 316 8.39 -18.46 -21.61
N ALA A 317 8.48 -19.66 -21.00
CA ALA A 317 7.41 -20.20 -20.16
C ALA A 317 7.14 -19.31 -18.94
N ALA A 318 8.19 -18.78 -18.29
CA ALA A 318 8.05 -17.85 -17.20
C ALA A 318 7.37 -16.55 -17.65
N GLY A 319 7.73 -16.01 -18.81
CA GLY A 319 7.07 -14.85 -19.41
C GLY A 319 5.59 -15.07 -19.68
N ALA A 320 5.23 -16.26 -20.16
CA ALA A 320 3.81 -16.61 -20.37
C ALA A 320 3.03 -16.64 -19.04
N ILE A 321 3.62 -17.19 -17.96
CA ILE A 321 3.01 -17.19 -16.62
C ILE A 321 2.90 -15.76 -16.07
N MET A 322 3.92 -14.92 -16.27
CA MET A 322 3.85 -13.50 -15.86
C MET A 322 2.67 -12.78 -16.53
N ILE A 323 2.48 -12.97 -17.84
CA ILE A 323 1.38 -12.37 -18.58
C ILE A 323 0.04 -12.91 -18.08
N LEU A 324 -0.10 -14.23 -17.91
CA LEU A 324 -1.32 -14.82 -17.36
C LEU A 324 -1.66 -14.24 -16.00
N THR A 325 -0.66 -14.07 -15.12
CA THR A 325 -0.81 -13.45 -13.80
C THR A 325 -1.28 -11.99 -13.93
N LEU A 326 -0.66 -11.23 -14.82
CA LEU A 326 -1.01 -9.82 -15.05
C LEU A 326 -2.48 -9.63 -15.45
N TRP A 327 -3.02 -10.56 -16.25
CA TRP A 327 -4.41 -10.51 -16.71
C TRP A 327 -5.42 -11.07 -15.71
N THR A 328 -5.01 -11.90 -14.76
CA THR A 328 -5.93 -12.62 -13.85
C THR A 328 -5.89 -12.13 -12.41
N SER A 329 -4.83 -11.45 -11.97
CA SER A 329 -4.65 -11.07 -10.57
C SER A 329 -5.50 -9.87 -10.16
N LYS A 330 -6.42 -10.10 -9.21
CA LYS A 330 -7.21 -9.03 -8.56
C LYS A 330 -6.45 -8.32 -7.44
N LYS A 331 -5.48 -8.98 -6.81
CA LYS A 331 -4.67 -8.40 -5.72
C LYS A 331 -3.75 -7.28 -6.23
N ALA A 332 -3.32 -7.33 -7.49
CA ALA A 332 -2.49 -6.29 -8.11
C ALA A 332 -3.18 -4.91 -8.10
N MET A 333 -4.51 -4.86 -8.26
CA MET A 333 -5.26 -3.61 -8.17
C MET A 333 -5.23 -3.00 -6.77
N HIS A 334 -5.27 -3.82 -5.71
CA HIS A 334 -5.22 -3.34 -4.32
C HIS A 334 -3.86 -2.72 -3.97
N VAL A 335 -2.77 -3.29 -4.45
CA VAL A 335 -1.43 -2.70 -4.30
C VAL A 335 -1.32 -1.37 -5.08
N SER A 336 -1.93 -1.30 -6.27
CA SER A 336 -1.99 -0.09 -7.10
C SER A 336 -2.71 1.06 -6.42
N GLU A 337 -3.81 0.80 -5.73
CA GLU A 337 -4.59 1.82 -5.01
C GLU A 337 -3.76 2.53 -3.94
N THR A 338 -2.90 1.83 -3.22
CA THR A 338 -2.02 2.41 -2.19
C THR A 338 -1.07 3.45 -2.79
N GLU A 339 -0.39 3.14 -3.87
CA GLU A 339 0.55 4.08 -4.52
C GLU A 339 -0.19 5.26 -5.17
N LEU A 340 -1.31 4.99 -5.85
CA LEU A 340 -2.12 6.02 -6.49
C LEU A 340 -2.65 7.02 -5.46
N SER A 341 -3.12 6.56 -4.30
CA SER A 341 -3.62 7.45 -3.22
C SER A 341 -2.52 8.36 -2.65
N LEU A 342 -1.29 7.85 -2.49
CA LEU A 342 -0.16 8.63 -2.01
C LEU A 342 0.35 9.65 -3.04
N SER A 343 0.24 9.35 -4.34
CA SER A 343 0.74 10.18 -5.43
C SER A 343 -0.32 11.10 -6.05
N ALA A 344 -1.60 11.02 -5.66
CA ALA A 344 -2.70 11.82 -6.23
C ALA A 344 -2.46 13.33 -6.16
N ALA A 345 -3.03 14.11 -7.09
CA ALA A 345 -2.96 15.57 -7.08
C ALA A 345 -3.82 16.18 -5.96
N GLN A 346 -3.65 17.48 -5.69
CA GLN A 346 -4.50 18.23 -4.76
C GLN A 346 -5.98 18.15 -5.20
N GLY A 347 -6.87 17.78 -4.27
CA GLY A 347 -8.32 17.74 -4.53
C GLY A 347 -8.96 16.36 -4.36
N ASP A 348 -8.18 15.30 -4.15
CA ASP A 348 -8.74 14.02 -3.76
C ASP A 348 -9.03 14.05 -2.24
N GLU A 349 -10.26 14.46 -1.89
CA GLU A 349 -10.77 14.54 -0.52
C GLU A 349 -11.14 13.15 0.05
N GLY A 350 -10.41 12.11 -0.36
CA GLY A 350 -10.57 10.78 0.21
C GLY A 350 -10.17 10.72 1.69
N PRO A 351 -10.68 9.77 2.46
CA PRO A 351 -10.31 9.60 3.86
C PRO A 351 -8.81 9.35 3.98
N GLU A 352 -8.16 10.11 4.88
CA GLU A 352 -6.74 9.94 5.16
C GLU A 352 -6.47 8.53 5.70
N GLN A 353 -5.78 7.70 4.92
CA GLN A 353 -5.48 6.30 5.26
C GLN A 353 -4.41 6.20 6.35
N TYR A 354 -3.57 7.23 6.50
CA TYR A 354 -2.43 7.23 7.40
C TYR A 354 -2.58 8.29 8.49
N GLY A 355 -2.29 7.93 9.73
CA GLY A 355 -2.26 8.87 10.85
C GLY A 355 -1.04 9.80 10.80
N SER A 356 -1.12 10.96 11.46
CA SER A 356 0.04 11.84 11.61
C SER A 356 1.06 11.26 12.59
N SER A 357 2.36 11.32 12.28
CA SER A 357 3.45 10.92 13.16
C SER A 357 4.35 12.10 13.56
N VAL A 358 5.09 11.97 14.66
CA VAL A 358 6.07 12.99 15.08
C VAL A 358 7.14 13.16 14.01
N MET A 359 7.58 12.05 13.40
CA MET A 359 8.60 12.03 12.37
C MET A 359 8.11 12.76 11.10
N SER A 360 6.90 12.49 10.62
CA SER A 360 6.33 13.16 9.44
C SER A 360 6.18 14.66 9.66
N ARG A 361 5.73 15.09 10.85
CA ARG A 361 5.66 16.52 11.20
C ARG A 361 7.04 17.20 11.21
N THR A 362 8.07 16.51 11.71
CA THR A 362 9.44 17.05 11.74
C THR A 362 10.00 17.20 10.33
N ILE A 363 9.79 16.20 9.45
CA ILE A 363 10.21 16.25 8.05
C ILE A 363 9.52 17.39 7.30
N VAL A 364 8.20 17.56 7.47
CA VAL A 364 7.44 18.67 6.85
C VAL A 364 7.97 20.02 7.30
N ARG A 365 8.23 20.21 8.62
CA ARG A 365 8.78 21.47 9.16
C ARG A 365 10.18 21.74 8.61
N ALA A 366 11.05 20.73 8.53
CA ALA A 366 12.38 20.86 7.96
C ALA A 366 12.30 21.27 6.47
N ALA A 367 11.45 20.63 5.68
CA ALA A 367 11.22 20.96 4.28
C ALA A 367 10.70 22.40 4.09
N LEU A 368 9.76 22.85 4.92
CA LEU A 368 9.24 24.22 4.91
C LEU A 368 10.33 25.25 5.25
N ASN A 369 11.20 24.95 6.23
CA ASN A 369 12.31 25.84 6.60
C ASN A 369 13.36 25.94 5.46
N ILE A 370 13.68 24.83 4.79
CA ILE A 370 14.57 24.79 3.62
C ILE A 370 13.96 25.62 2.49
N ASN A 371 12.66 25.42 2.19
CA ASN A 371 11.97 26.18 1.16
C ASN A 371 11.97 27.67 1.45
N ALA A 372 11.70 28.08 2.71
CA ALA A 372 11.76 29.48 3.14
C ALA A 372 13.17 30.08 2.99
N GLY A 373 14.22 29.28 3.20
CA GLY A 373 15.62 29.67 2.94
C GLY A 373 15.87 29.92 1.47
N ILE A 374 15.46 29.00 0.59
CA ILE A 374 15.60 29.11 -0.86
C ILE A 374 14.83 30.32 -1.40
N GLU A 375 13.60 30.53 -0.90
CA GLU A 375 12.76 31.67 -1.30
C GLU A 375 13.36 33.03 -1.00
N ARG A 376 14.24 33.16 0.01
CA ARG A 376 14.96 34.41 0.31
C ARG A 376 16.04 34.75 -0.71
N VAL A 377 16.58 33.74 -1.40
CA VAL A 377 17.66 33.90 -2.38
C VAL A 377 17.09 34.19 -3.78
N ILE A 378 15.86 33.78 -4.06
CA ILE A 378 15.23 33.94 -5.39
C ILE A 378 14.57 35.31 -5.50
N PRO A 379 14.85 36.11 -6.59
CA PRO A 379 14.19 37.39 -6.81
C PRO A 379 12.65 37.26 -6.87
N PRO A 380 11.89 38.20 -6.30
CA PRO A 380 10.41 38.12 -6.24
C PRO A 380 9.72 37.96 -7.59
N ARG A 381 10.27 38.54 -8.66
CA ARG A 381 9.75 38.43 -10.03
C ARG A 381 9.86 37.00 -10.57
N VAL A 382 11.00 36.34 -10.33
CA VAL A 382 11.24 34.96 -10.76
C VAL A 382 10.33 34.01 -9.97
N ARG A 383 10.23 34.24 -8.65
CA ARG A 383 9.35 33.50 -7.76
C ARG A 383 7.88 33.57 -8.19
N ALA A 384 7.35 34.79 -8.49
CA ALA A 384 5.98 34.94 -8.96
C ALA A 384 5.76 34.27 -10.33
N ALA A 385 6.71 34.35 -11.26
CA ALA A 385 6.63 33.71 -12.55
C ALA A 385 6.61 32.17 -12.44
N VAL A 386 7.47 31.59 -11.58
CA VAL A 386 7.52 30.15 -11.31
C VAL A 386 6.25 29.72 -10.58
N SER A 387 5.81 30.44 -9.54
CA SER A 387 4.61 30.05 -8.78
C SER A 387 3.36 29.92 -9.64
N ARG A 388 3.16 30.83 -10.60
CA ARG A 388 2.05 30.74 -11.59
C ARG A 388 2.08 29.50 -12.46
N ARG A 389 3.25 28.87 -12.66
CA ARG A 389 3.36 27.62 -13.44
C ARG A 389 2.88 26.40 -12.66
N PHE A 390 2.86 26.49 -11.33
CA PHE A 390 2.46 25.42 -10.41
C PHE A 390 1.07 25.64 -9.81
N GLU A 391 0.30 26.63 -10.29
CA GLU A 391 -1.10 26.77 -9.90
C GLU A 391 -1.88 25.57 -10.46
N TYR A 392 -2.44 24.74 -9.56
CA TYR A 392 -3.26 23.60 -9.94
C TYR A 392 -4.58 24.07 -10.51
N GLU A 393 -4.94 23.59 -11.66
CA GLU A 393 -6.22 23.81 -12.30
C GLU A 393 -6.70 22.48 -12.89
N ASP A 394 -7.86 22.03 -12.46
CA ASP A 394 -8.48 20.82 -12.99
C ASP A 394 -9.17 21.17 -14.32
N ILE A 395 -8.39 21.09 -15.41
CA ILE A 395 -8.83 21.52 -16.73
C ILE A 395 -9.75 20.49 -17.39
N GLU A 396 -9.67 19.23 -17.01
CA GLU A 396 -10.33 18.14 -17.75
C GLU A 396 -11.52 17.50 -17.00
N HIS A 397 -11.82 17.83 -15.76
CA HIS A 397 -12.82 17.13 -14.91
C HIS A 397 -12.75 15.60 -15.04
N SER A 398 -11.54 15.08 -15.30
CA SER A 398 -11.32 13.69 -15.71
C SER A 398 -11.39 12.72 -14.55
N GLY A 399 -11.34 13.22 -13.31
CA GLY A 399 -11.22 12.42 -12.10
C GLY A 399 -9.99 11.49 -12.13
N ALA A 400 -8.92 11.88 -12.84
CA ALA A 400 -7.66 11.16 -12.85
C ALA A 400 -6.80 11.59 -11.65
N PRO A 401 -6.12 10.67 -10.93
CA PRO A 401 -5.24 10.99 -9.82
C PRO A 401 -4.16 12.03 -10.14
N TYR A 402 -3.66 12.07 -11.38
CA TYR A 402 -2.70 13.05 -11.89
C TYR A 402 -2.71 13.13 -13.42
N ASP A 403 -2.07 14.16 -13.97
CA ASP A 403 -2.07 14.45 -15.39
C ASP A 403 -1.08 13.56 -16.21
N MET A 404 -1.22 13.61 -17.54
CA MET A 404 -0.39 12.83 -18.46
C MET A 404 1.07 13.29 -18.50
N ILE A 405 1.38 14.55 -18.15
CA ILE A 405 2.77 15.04 -18.09
C ILE A 405 3.50 14.31 -16.96
N ARG A 406 2.91 14.24 -15.76
CA ARG A 406 3.51 13.52 -14.63
C ARG A 406 3.63 12.02 -14.93
N ALA A 407 2.60 11.41 -15.54
CA ALA A 407 2.67 10.02 -15.95
C ALA A 407 3.85 9.74 -16.90
N THR A 408 4.06 10.62 -17.87
CA THR A 408 5.20 10.50 -18.80
C THR A 408 6.53 10.61 -18.07
N VAL A 409 6.67 11.58 -17.16
CA VAL A 409 7.89 11.75 -16.35
C VAL A 409 8.16 10.50 -15.51
N ASN A 410 7.14 9.99 -14.82
CA ASN A 410 7.29 8.81 -13.97
C ASN A 410 7.78 7.59 -14.78
N LEU A 411 7.12 7.28 -15.89
CA LEU A 411 7.47 6.12 -16.71
C LEU A 411 8.85 6.26 -17.36
N THR A 412 9.14 7.42 -17.95
CA THR A 412 10.42 7.66 -18.64
C THR A 412 11.59 7.62 -17.66
N THR A 413 11.48 8.33 -16.52
CA THR A 413 12.55 8.40 -15.53
C THR A 413 12.79 7.04 -14.87
N SER A 414 11.73 6.32 -14.49
CA SER A 414 11.87 4.99 -13.89
C SER A 414 12.46 3.98 -14.88
N ALA A 415 11.96 3.91 -16.11
CA ALA A 415 12.49 3.03 -17.13
C ALA A 415 13.98 3.28 -17.41
N MET A 416 14.38 4.55 -17.49
CA MET A 416 15.76 4.96 -17.71
C MET A 416 16.67 4.51 -16.54
N LEU A 417 16.28 4.77 -15.29
CA LEU A 417 17.08 4.42 -14.11
C LEU A 417 17.25 2.90 -13.98
N ILE A 418 16.17 2.14 -14.18
CA ILE A 418 16.19 0.67 -14.09
C ILE A 418 17.05 0.09 -15.22
N ALA A 419 16.90 0.58 -16.45
CA ALA A 419 17.67 0.10 -17.59
C ALA A 419 19.18 0.41 -17.45
N ILE A 420 19.56 1.56 -16.88
CA ILE A 420 20.96 1.89 -16.56
C ILE A 420 21.52 0.84 -15.59
N ALA A 421 20.82 0.58 -14.50
CA ALA A 421 21.28 -0.36 -13.47
C ALA A 421 21.38 -1.79 -14.02
N THR A 422 20.39 -2.24 -14.76
CA THR A 422 20.40 -3.57 -15.42
C THR A 422 21.58 -3.69 -16.37
N SER A 423 21.90 -2.62 -17.14
CA SER A 423 23.08 -2.62 -18.03
C SER A 423 24.41 -2.72 -17.30
N LEU A 424 24.45 -2.28 -16.04
CA LEU A 424 25.61 -2.39 -15.15
C LEU A 424 25.61 -3.71 -14.35
N LYS A 425 24.64 -4.61 -14.59
CA LYS A 425 24.41 -5.86 -13.84
C LYS A 425 24.22 -5.61 -12.33
N LEU A 426 23.68 -4.45 -11.97
CA LEU A 426 23.34 -4.11 -10.60
C LEU A 426 21.85 -4.42 -10.37
N PRO A 427 21.50 -5.43 -9.58
CA PRO A 427 20.11 -5.70 -9.25
C PRO A 427 19.58 -4.54 -8.41
N LEU A 428 18.55 -3.87 -8.92
CA LEU A 428 17.83 -2.83 -8.22
C LEU A 428 16.42 -3.30 -7.87
N SER A 429 15.83 -2.65 -6.88
CA SER A 429 14.40 -2.77 -6.64
C SER A 429 13.63 -1.87 -7.59
N THR A 430 12.95 -2.46 -8.58
CA THR A 430 12.07 -1.73 -9.50
C THR A 430 10.96 -1.01 -8.73
N THR A 431 10.40 -1.64 -7.68
CA THR A 431 9.39 -1.06 -6.80
C THR A 431 9.90 0.20 -6.10
N TYR A 432 11.13 0.16 -5.54
CA TYR A 432 11.70 1.33 -4.86
C TYR A 432 11.94 2.49 -5.84
N VAL A 433 12.48 2.19 -7.01
CA VAL A 433 12.73 3.20 -8.04
C VAL A 433 11.43 3.84 -8.51
N CYS A 434 10.43 3.04 -8.92
CA CYS A 434 9.16 3.56 -9.43
C CYS A 434 8.40 4.36 -8.38
N PHE A 435 8.30 3.83 -7.16
CA PHE A 435 7.64 4.51 -6.04
C PHE A 435 8.33 5.84 -5.71
N MET A 436 9.67 5.86 -5.61
CA MET A 436 10.39 7.08 -5.27
C MET A 436 10.39 8.12 -6.39
N VAL A 437 10.41 7.72 -7.66
CA VAL A 437 10.20 8.64 -8.80
C VAL A 437 8.79 9.25 -8.73
N ALA A 438 7.76 8.44 -8.46
CA ALA A 438 6.38 8.91 -8.31
C ALA A 438 6.22 9.87 -7.12
N MET A 439 6.86 9.59 -5.99
CA MET A 439 6.85 10.48 -4.82
C MET A 439 7.62 11.78 -5.08
N GLY A 440 8.79 11.70 -5.71
CA GLY A 440 9.59 12.87 -6.09
C GLY A 440 8.86 13.77 -7.09
N SER A 441 8.24 13.19 -8.11
CA SER A 441 7.43 13.92 -9.08
C SER A 441 6.19 14.55 -8.45
N SER A 442 5.52 13.85 -7.52
CA SER A 442 4.38 14.34 -6.77
C SER A 442 4.75 15.53 -5.87
N LEU A 443 5.91 15.47 -5.20
CA LEU A 443 6.44 16.58 -4.41
C LEU A 443 6.75 17.80 -5.30
N ALA A 444 7.47 17.58 -6.39
CA ALA A 444 7.83 18.66 -7.34
C ALA A 444 6.60 19.33 -7.94
N ASP A 445 5.53 18.58 -8.16
CA ASP A 445 4.26 19.04 -8.71
C ASP A 445 3.36 19.76 -7.69
N ARG A 446 3.87 19.95 -6.48
CA ARG A 446 3.16 20.54 -5.32
C ARG A 446 1.84 19.83 -5.00
N ALA A 447 1.76 18.54 -5.30
CA ALA A 447 0.59 17.72 -5.00
C ALA A 447 0.38 17.54 -3.48
N TRP A 448 1.43 17.74 -2.67
CA TRP A 448 1.38 17.65 -1.21
C TRP A 448 1.00 19.02 -0.62
N GLY A 449 -0.31 19.29 -0.56
CA GLY A 449 -0.86 20.52 0.04
C GLY A 449 -0.58 20.60 1.54
N ARG A 450 -0.75 21.80 2.11
CA ARG A 450 -0.48 22.08 3.54
C ARG A 450 -1.20 21.11 4.48
N GLU A 451 -2.42 20.73 4.15
CA GLU A 451 -3.27 19.87 4.98
C GLU A 451 -2.94 18.39 4.83
N SER A 452 -2.53 17.94 3.64
CA SER A 452 -2.25 16.53 3.33
C SER A 452 -0.79 16.12 3.50
N ALA A 453 0.16 17.06 3.50
CA ALA A 453 1.59 16.79 3.47
C ALA A 453 2.07 15.88 4.61
N VAL A 454 1.59 16.12 5.85
CA VAL A 454 1.99 15.34 7.03
C VAL A 454 1.54 13.88 6.90
N TYR A 455 0.33 13.65 6.42
CA TYR A 455 -0.26 12.33 6.26
C TYR A 455 0.38 11.56 5.10
N ARG A 456 0.65 12.23 3.98
CA ARG A 456 1.35 11.63 2.82
C ARG A 456 2.77 11.24 3.17
N ILE A 457 3.52 12.10 3.87
CA ILE A 457 4.86 11.76 4.36
C ILE A 457 4.78 10.58 5.34
N SER A 458 3.77 10.54 6.21
CA SER A 458 3.56 9.39 7.10
C SER A 458 3.33 8.10 6.32
N GLY A 459 2.53 8.14 5.26
CA GLY A 459 2.31 7.01 4.35
C GLY A 459 3.60 6.56 3.66
N VAL A 460 4.36 7.49 3.08
CA VAL A 460 5.66 7.20 2.46
C VAL A 460 6.64 6.57 3.47
N MET A 461 6.71 7.12 4.69
CA MET A 461 7.56 6.55 5.75
C MET A 461 7.10 5.15 6.17
N THR A 462 5.80 4.88 6.18
CA THR A 462 5.25 3.54 6.45
C THR A 462 5.67 2.54 5.39
N VAL A 463 5.62 2.92 4.11
CA VAL A 463 6.09 2.08 3.00
C VAL A 463 7.59 1.83 3.11
N ILE A 464 8.40 2.87 3.36
CA ILE A 464 9.86 2.73 3.56
C ILE A 464 10.17 1.85 4.77
N ALA A 465 9.47 2.01 5.89
CA ALA A 465 9.63 1.12 7.05
C ALA A 465 9.27 -0.34 6.69
N GLY A 466 8.23 -0.54 5.88
CA GLY A 466 7.87 -1.84 5.32
C GLY A 466 9.03 -2.48 4.55
N TRP A 467 9.81 -1.70 3.81
CA TRP A 467 10.97 -2.20 3.07
C TRP A 467 12.07 -2.76 3.97
N PHE A 468 12.35 -2.08 5.10
CA PHE A 468 13.30 -2.60 6.10
C PHE A 468 12.78 -3.86 6.78
N ILE A 469 11.47 -3.91 7.06
CA ILE A 469 10.81 -5.11 7.62
C ILE A 469 10.87 -6.26 6.61
N THR A 470 10.73 -6.00 5.31
CA THR A 470 10.90 -7.01 4.25
C THR A 470 12.31 -7.60 4.27
N ALA A 471 13.32 -6.76 4.34
CA ALA A 471 14.72 -7.21 4.37
C ALA A 471 14.99 -8.08 5.61
N LEU A 472 14.65 -7.57 6.80
CA LEU A 472 14.84 -8.29 8.05
C LEU A 472 13.98 -9.56 8.11
N GLY A 473 12.70 -9.47 7.74
CA GLY A 473 11.78 -10.61 7.73
C GLY A 473 12.23 -11.70 6.75
N GLY A 474 12.62 -11.32 5.54
CA GLY A 474 13.17 -12.25 4.55
C GLY A 474 14.41 -12.99 5.07
N PHE A 475 15.34 -12.24 5.66
CA PHE A 475 16.52 -12.81 6.27
C PHE A 475 16.17 -13.80 7.40
N LEU A 476 15.35 -13.39 8.37
CA LEU A 476 15.02 -14.21 9.54
C LEU A 476 14.22 -15.46 9.18
N ILE A 477 13.23 -15.34 8.28
CA ILE A 477 12.43 -16.49 7.85
C ILE A 477 13.30 -17.48 7.08
N ALA A 478 14.12 -16.99 6.14
CA ALA A 478 14.99 -17.87 5.35
C ALA A 478 16.10 -18.51 6.21
N PHE A 479 16.60 -17.79 7.20
CA PHE A 479 17.55 -18.32 8.18
C PHE A 479 16.91 -19.46 8.99
N ALA A 480 15.72 -19.24 9.55
CA ALA A 480 15.02 -20.23 10.35
C ALA A 480 14.63 -21.48 9.51
N VAL A 481 14.09 -21.26 8.30
CA VAL A 481 13.72 -22.35 7.38
C VAL A 481 14.96 -23.10 6.90
N GLY A 482 16.05 -22.40 6.57
CA GLY A 482 17.33 -23.00 6.17
C GLY A 482 17.91 -23.89 7.27
N LEU A 483 17.92 -23.41 8.53
CA LEU A 483 18.33 -24.24 9.68
C LEU A 483 17.40 -25.46 9.84
N ALA A 484 16.10 -25.27 9.78
CA ALA A 484 15.14 -26.36 9.90
C ALA A 484 15.35 -27.45 8.82
N LEU A 485 15.58 -27.03 7.57
CA LEU A 485 15.79 -27.96 6.46
C LEU A 485 17.11 -28.73 6.58
N ILE A 486 18.22 -28.05 6.94
CA ILE A 486 19.54 -28.70 6.97
C ILE A 486 19.71 -29.64 8.18
N TYR A 487 19.14 -29.29 9.36
CA TYR A 487 19.18 -30.16 10.55
C TYR A 487 18.08 -31.22 10.57
N GLY A 488 16.87 -30.87 10.11
CA GLY A 488 15.70 -31.75 10.18
C GLY A 488 15.52 -32.67 8.97
N GLY A 489 16.34 -32.47 7.91
CA GLY A 489 16.35 -33.34 6.73
C GLY A 489 14.97 -33.51 6.09
N THR A 490 14.64 -34.74 5.71
CA THR A 490 13.40 -35.11 4.99
C THR A 490 12.13 -34.74 5.77
N ILE A 491 12.14 -34.88 7.10
CA ILE A 491 10.96 -34.61 7.94
C ILE A 491 10.65 -33.12 7.90
N ALA A 492 11.64 -32.26 8.13
CA ALA A 492 11.48 -30.82 8.06
C ALA A 492 11.05 -30.35 6.67
N PHE A 493 11.62 -30.97 5.60
CA PHE A 493 11.22 -30.68 4.22
C PHE A 493 9.73 -30.93 3.97
N ILE A 494 9.19 -32.06 4.43
CA ILE A 494 7.75 -32.36 4.30
C ILE A 494 6.91 -31.35 5.08
N ILE A 495 7.27 -31.06 6.33
CA ILE A 495 6.52 -30.13 7.20
C ILE A 495 6.50 -28.73 6.56
N VAL A 496 7.64 -28.21 6.15
CA VAL A 496 7.75 -26.86 5.55
C VAL A 496 6.97 -26.79 4.23
N THR A 497 7.05 -27.82 3.40
CA THR A 497 6.31 -27.91 2.13
C THR A 497 4.80 -27.88 2.37
N VAL A 498 4.29 -28.68 3.30
CA VAL A 498 2.85 -28.73 3.63
C VAL A 498 2.40 -27.42 4.22
N LEU A 499 3.20 -26.82 5.12
CA LEU A 499 2.89 -25.53 5.75
C LEU A 499 2.81 -24.40 4.70
N CYS A 500 3.79 -24.32 3.81
CA CYS A 500 3.81 -23.33 2.73
C CYS A 500 2.61 -23.52 1.78
N GLY A 501 2.34 -24.76 1.37
CA GLY A 501 1.17 -25.08 0.53
C GLY A 501 -0.14 -24.68 1.21
N TYR A 502 -0.31 -24.98 2.50
CA TYR A 502 -1.47 -24.56 3.28
C TYR A 502 -1.62 -23.04 3.34
N MET A 503 -0.52 -22.31 3.61
CA MET A 503 -0.56 -20.85 3.68
C MET A 503 -0.98 -20.22 2.35
N LEU A 504 -0.42 -20.70 1.22
CA LEU A 504 -0.76 -20.21 -0.12
C LEU A 504 -2.23 -20.49 -0.48
N ILE A 505 -2.74 -21.70 -0.19
CA ILE A 505 -4.13 -22.06 -0.44
C ILE A 505 -5.06 -21.23 0.45
N HIS A 506 -4.75 -21.11 1.74
CA HIS A 506 -5.55 -20.33 2.69
C HIS A 506 -5.62 -18.85 2.31
N SER A 507 -4.49 -18.24 1.95
CA SER A 507 -4.42 -16.83 1.56
C SER A 507 -5.18 -16.53 0.26
N ASN A 508 -5.11 -17.43 -0.72
CA ASN A 508 -5.66 -17.15 -2.05
C ASN A 508 -7.10 -17.65 -2.25
N PHE A 509 -7.50 -18.74 -1.57
CA PHE A 509 -8.79 -19.39 -1.81
C PHE A 509 -9.75 -19.38 -0.61
N ILE A 510 -9.25 -19.46 0.64
CA ILE A 510 -10.10 -19.61 1.82
C ILE A 510 -10.38 -18.25 2.47
N LYS A 511 -9.42 -17.35 2.55
CA LYS A 511 -9.66 -15.96 2.91
C LYS A 511 -10.41 -15.27 1.78
N LYS A 512 -11.71 -15.53 1.64
CA LYS A 512 -12.61 -14.51 1.10
C LYS A 512 -12.45 -13.33 2.03
N SER A 513 -11.65 -12.38 1.59
CA SER A 513 -11.57 -11.05 2.15
C SER A 513 -12.99 -10.63 2.50
N LYS A 514 -13.27 -10.39 3.79
CA LYS A 514 -13.98 -9.19 4.17
C LYS A 514 -13.04 -8.02 3.83
N ALA A 515 -12.67 -7.88 2.57
CA ALA A 515 -12.38 -6.58 2.03
C ALA A 515 -13.68 -5.83 2.32
N SER A 516 -13.59 -4.86 3.19
CA SER A 516 -14.47 -3.71 3.17
C SER A 516 -14.58 -3.37 1.68
N ALA A 517 -15.66 -3.80 1.07
CA ALA A 517 -16.03 -3.32 -0.23
C ALA A 517 -16.27 -1.83 -0.01
N ALA A 518 -15.27 -1.03 -0.29
CA ALA A 518 -15.54 0.28 -0.82
C ALA A 518 -16.48 0.00 -1.97
N PRO A 519 -17.73 0.49 -1.93
CA PRO A 519 -18.65 0.25 -3.03
C PRO A 519 -17.96 0.82 -4.26
N ALA A 520 -17.59 -0.09 -5.18
CA ALA A 520 -17.26 0.32 -6.52
C ALA A 520 -18.32 1.35 -6.92
N ALA A 521 -17.88 2.49 -7.41
CA ALA A 521 -18.74 3.49 -8.01
C ALA A 521 -19.36 2.86 -9.28
N ALA A 522 -20.29 1.92 -9.07
CA ALA A 522 -21.26 1.54 -10.05
C ALA A 522 -22.04 2.81 -10.35
N GLY A 523 -22.20 3.11 -11.63
CA GLY A 523 -22.95 4.26 -12.13
C GLY A 523 -24.26 4.44 -11.38
N VAL A 524 -24.24 5.23 -10.30
CA VAL A 524 -25.38 5.45 -9.44
C VAL A 524 -26.21 6.51 -10.13
N LYS A 525 -27.44 6.13 -10.50
CA LYS A 525 -28.49 7.09 -10.80
C LYS A 525 -28.52 8.15 -9.69
N PRO A 526 -28.79 9.42 -10.01
CA PRO A 526 -28.94 10.45 -8.99
C PRO A 526 -30.00 9.98 -8.00
N LEU A 527 -29.61 9.78 -6.74
CA LEU A 527 -30.52 9.45 -5.65
C LEU A 527 -31.44 10.65 -5.42
N SER A 528 -32.73 10.40 -5.25
CA SER A 528 -33.65 11.46 -4.85
C SER A 528 -33.32 11.91 -3.42
N SER A 529 -33.65 13.15 -3.06
CA SER A 529 -33.50 13.65 -1.69
C SER A 529 -34.25 12.77 -0.68
N GLU A 530 -35.34 12.13 -1.10
CA GLU A 530 -36.12 11.19 -0.29
C GLU A 530 -35.38 9.90 0.03
N ASP A 531 -34.70 9.31 -0.96
CA ASP A 531 -33.91 8.08 -0.76
C ASP A 531 -32.75 8.32 0.23
N ILE A 532 -32.11 9.51 0.18
CA ILE A 532 -31.04 9.88 1.10
C ILE A 532 -31.55 9.99 2.54
N ILE A 533 -32.71 10.60 2.75
CA ILE A 533 -33.32 10.78 4.06
C ILE A 533 -33.74 9.45 4.68
N VAL A 534 -34.40 8.57 3.90
CA VAL A 534 -34.82 7.25 4.38
C VAL A 534 -33.61 6.40 4.76
N ASN A 535 -32.60 6.34 3.89
CA ASN A 535 -31.37 5.59 4.18
C ASN A 535 -30.64 6.15 5.43
N LEU A 536 -30.59 7.48 5.59
CA LEU A 536 -29.95 8.10 6.74
C LEU A 536 -30.73 7.81 8.04
N ARG A 537 -32.05 7.88 8.03
CA ARG A 537 -32.89 7.54 9.17
C ARG A 537 -32.67 6.09 9.63
N ASP A 538 -32.73 5.14 8.70
CA ASP A 538 -32.57 3.73 9.01
C ASP A 538 -31.17 3.42 9.56
N GLU A 539 -30.18 4.17 9.13
CA GLU A 539 -28.84 4.07 9.67
C GLU A 539 -28.70 4.70 11.05
N VAL A 540 -29.29 5.86 11.29
CA VAL A 540 -29.35 6.46 12.62
C VAL A 540 -29.92 5.46 13.61
N CYS A 541 -31.06 4.85 13.29
CA CYS A 541 -31.69 3.85 14.14
C CYS A 541 -30.77 2.65 14.42
N ARG A 542 -30.12 2.11 13.37
CA ARG A 542 -29.16 0.98 13.54
C ARG A 542 -27.95 1.37 14.38
N THR A 543 -27.42 2.58 14.17
CA THR A 543 -26.27 3.07 14.92
C THR A 543 -26.61 3.25 16.39
N MET A 544 -27.78 3.79 16.71
CA MET A 544 -28.26 3.96 18.08
C MET A 544 -28.52 2.60 18.76
N GLU A 545 -29.13 1.64 18.09
CA GLU A 545 -29.33 0.28 18.60
C GLU A 545 -27.99 -0.43 18.89
N SER A 546 -27.01 -0.28 17.97
CA SER A 546 -25.68 -0.81 18.17
C SER A 546 -24.96 -0.13 19.33
N ALA A 547 -25.08 1.18 19.45
CA ALA A 547 -24.49 1.96 20.55
C ALA A 547 -25.07 1.57 21.91
N THR A 548 -26.38 1.41 22.02
CA THR A 548 -27.04 0.93 23.23
C THR A 548 -26.53 -0.45 23.66
N LYS A 549 -26.45 -1.38 22.71
CA LYS A 549 -25.95 -2.74 22.95
C LYS A 549 -24.49 -2.77 23.37
N ILE A 550 -23.63 -1.97 22.75
CA ILE A 550 -22.21 -1.87 23.09
C ILE A 550 -22.06 -1.25 24.47
N TYR A 551 -22.83 -0.19 24.78
CA TYR A 551 -22.81 0.47 26.07
C TYR A 551 -23.20 -0.47 27.20
N ASP A 552 -24.37 -1.12 27.12
CA ASP A 552 -24.86 -2.10 28.10
C ASP A 552 -23.82 -3.23 28.33
N ARG A 553 -23.35 -3.85 27.26
CA ARG A 553 -22.37 -4.94 27.37
C ARG A 553 -21.06 -4.48 27.96
N THR A 554 -20.63 -3.25 27.70
CA THR A 554 -19.41 -2.67 28.27
C THR A 554 -19.55 -2.54 29.78
N LEU A 555 -20.66 -1.97 30.29
CA LEU A 555 -20.89 -1.84 31.72
C LEU A 555 -20.95 -3.20 32.44
N ILE A 556 -21.71 -4.14 31.87
CA ILE A 556 -21.79 -5.51 32.41
C ILE A 556 -20.41 -6.18 32.44
N ALA A 557 -19.62 -5.98 31.39
CA ALA A 557 -18.28 -6.58 31.30
C ALA A 557 -17.27 -5.95 32.26
N VAL A 558 -17.40 -4.64 32.56
CA VAL A 558 -16.60 -3.96 33.59
C VAL A 558 -16.92 -4.56 34.97
N PHE A 559 -18.21 -4.72 35.29
CA PHE A 559 -18.63 -5.27 36.61
C PHE A 559 -18.22 -6.73 36.78
N LYS A 560 -18.14 -7.50 35.70
CA LYS A 560 -17.68 -8.91 35.71
C LYS A 560 -16.18 -9.04 35.46
N GLU A 561 -15.46 -7.95 35.33
CA GLU A 561 -14.04 -7.90 34.97
C GLU A 561 -13.70 -8.76 33.73
N ASN A 562 -14.64 -8.85 32.76
CA ASN A 562 -14.51 -9.71 31.61
C ASN A 562 -13.71 -9.05 30.49
N ARG A 563 -12.39 -9.20 30.55
CA ARG A 563 -11.42 -8.67 29.59
C ARG A 563 -11.70 -9.03 28.13
N LYS A 564 -12.19 -10.26 27.86
CA LYS A 564 -12.46 -10.72 26.49
C LYS A 564 -13.61 -9.95 25.88
N VAL A 565 -14.72 -9.83 26.61
CA VAL A 565 -15.90 -9.07 26.15
C VAL A 565 -15.56 -7.59 25.95
N LEU A 566 -14.80 -6.98 26.89
CA LEU A 566 -14.37 -5.59 26.75
C LEU A 566 -13.52 -5.35 25.50
N ARG A 567 -12.63 -6.27 25.15
CA ARG A 567 -11.85 -6.20 23.91
C ARG A 567 -12.74 -6.23 22.67
N ASP A 568 -13.76 -7.08 22.67
CA ASP A 568 -14.73 -7.17 21.57
C ASP A 568 -15.55 -5.88 21.48
N MET A 569 -15.95 -5.30 22.62
CA MET A 569 -16.68 -4.03 22.68
C MET A 569 -15.83 -2.84 22.18
N VAL A 570 -14.56 -2.79 22.51
CA VAL A 570 -13.63 -1.78 21.96
C VAL A 570 -13.56 -1.89 20.43
N LYS A 571 -13.49 -3.12 19.90
CA LYS A 571 -13.47 -3.33 18.46
C LYS A 571 -14.78 -2.89 17.81
N GLU A 572 -15.92 -3.33 18.35
CA GLU A 572 -17.24 -2.96 17.83
C GLU A 572 -17.47 -1.44 17.89
N SER A 573 -17.08 -0.76 18.98
CA SER A 573 -17.21 0.70 19.12
C SER A 573 -16.29 1.46 18.16
N ASN A 574 -15.05 0.99 17.95
CA ASN A 574 -14.14 1.56 16.97
C ASN A 574 -14.70 1.39 15.55
N ASP A 575 -15.19 0.19 15.18
CA ASP A 575 -15.79 -0.05 13.88
C ASP A 575 -17.00 0.88 13.64
N LEU A 576 -17.86 1.08 14.65
CA LEU A 576 -18.99 1.99 14.60
C LEU A 576 -18.54 3.45 14.42
N PHE A 577 -17.53 3.89 15.18
CA PHE A 577 -16.95 5.22 15.07
C PHE A 577 -16.31 5.45 13.70
N TYR A 578 -15.53 4.50 13.18
CA TYR A 578 -14.90 4.64 11.87
C TYR A 578 -15.92 4.67 10.73
N GLN A 579 -17.01 3.89 10.81
CA GLN A 579 -18.13 3.97 9.86
C GLN A 579 -18.80 5.34 9.88
N SER A 580 -19.06 5.89 11.06
CA SER A 580 -19.63 7.23 11.21
C SER A 580 -18.67 8.32 10.73
N ARG A 581 -17.38 8.19 11.00
CA ARG A 581 -16.31 9.09 10.54
C ARG A 581 -16.13 9.05 9.02
N GLU A 582 -16.16 7.88 8.40
CA GLU A 582 -16.07 7.74 6.95
C GLU A 582 -17.17 8.51 6.23
N ARG A 583 -18.39 8.51 6.80
CA ARG A 583 -19.48 9.33 6.27
C ARG A 583 -19.23 10.82 6.35
N LYS A 584 -18.56 11.30 7.39
CA LYS A 584 -18.13 12.69 7.49
C LYS A 584 -17.20 13.07 6.34
N TYR A 585 -16.33 12.16 5.90
CA TYR A 585 -15.45 12.35 4.74
C TYR A 585 -16.16 12.24 3.39
N THR A 586 -17.22 11.40 3.29
CA THR A 586 -18.05 11.29 2.08
C THR A 586 -19.17 12.34 2.01
N LEU A 587 -19.22 13.27 2.97
CA LEU A 587 -20.25 14.31 3.08
C LEU A 587 -20.28 15.20 1.82
N LEU A 588 -19.15 15.74 1.38
CA LEU A 588 -19.08 16.63 0.21
C LEU A 588 -19.50 15.94 -1.10
N PRO A 589 -19.04 14.73 -1.42
CA PRO A 589 -19.53 13.98 -2.57
C PRO A 589 -21.05 13.73 -2.53
N THR A 590 -21.61 13.47 -1.33
CA THR A 590 -23.05 13.25 -1.16
C THR A 590 -23.83 14.54 -1.34
N LEU A 591 -23.35 15.67 -0.79
CA LEU A 591 -23.97 16.98 -0.98
C LEU A 591 -23.97 17.43 -2.46
N LYS A 592 -22.90 17.14 -3.20
CA LYS A 592 -22.84 17.41 -4.64
C LYS A 592 -23.86 16.60 -5.47
N LYS A 593 -24.36 15.47 -4.95
CA LYS A 593 -25.41 14.67 -5.58
C LYS A 593 -26.82 15.17 -5.27
N LEU A 594 -26.99 15.96 -4.21
CA LEU A 594 -28.25 16.63 -3.91
C LEU A 594 -28.50 17.73 -4.94
N GLN A 595 -29.74 17.85 -5.39
CA GLN A 595 -30.10 18.92 -6.32
C GLN A 595 -29.84 20.28 -5.63
N SER A 596 -29.30 21.22 -6.37
CA SER A 596 -28.93 22.56 -5.87
C SER A 596 -30.09 23.34 -5.25
N SER A 597 -31.33 22.89 -5.42
CA SER A 597 -32.55 23.51 -4.85
C SER A 597 -32.91 23.00 -3.46
N ASP A 598 -32.25 21.96 -2.93
CA ASP A 598 -32.64 21.37 -1.63
C ASP A 598 -31.60 21.60 -0.52
N VAL A 599 -31.40 22.88 -0.21
CA VAL A 599 -30.44 23.35 0.83
C VAL A 599 -30.85 22.85 2.23
N ASN A 600 -32.14 22.66 2.50
CA ASN A 600 -32.60 22.18 3.80
C ASN A 600 -32.24 20.73 4.04
N THR A 601 -32.38 19.87 3.04
CA THR A 601 -31.95 18.46 3.11
C THR A 601 -30.43 18.36 3.28
N ALA A 602 -29.66 19.18 2.58
CA ALA A 602 -28.21 19.24 2.73
C ALA A 602 -27.80 19.65 4.15
N HIS A 603 -28.41 20.70 4.70
CA HIS A 603 -28.15 21.14 6.06
C HIS A 603 -28.46 20.06 7.11
N TYR A 604 -29.64 19.43 6.98
CA TYR A 604 -30.02 18.31 7.85
C TYR A 604 -29.03 17.14 7.77
N TYR A 605 -28.64 16.75 6.58
CA TYR A 605 -27.68 15.67 6.38
C TYR A 605 -26.36 15.92 7.11
N VAL A 606 -25.82 17.14 6.97
CA VAL A 606 -24.57 17.56 7.65
C VAL A 606 -24.72 17.44 9.17
N GLN A 607 -25.82 17.95 9.74
CA GLN A 607 -26.04 17.91 11.19
C GLN A 607 -26.15 16.49 11.72
N VAL A 608 -26.89 15.62 11.03
CA VAL A 608 -27.06 14.23 11.46
C VAL A 608 -25.75 13.47 11.43
N VAL A 609 -24.97 13.63 10.36
CA VAL A 609 -23.64 12.99 10.25
C VAL A 609 -22.72 13.45 11.38
N ASP A 610 -22.73 14.75 11.72
CA ASP A 610 -21.89 15.28 12.79
C ASP A 610 -22.32 14.75 14.17
N TYR A 611 -23.61 14.74 14.47
CA TYR A 611 -24.14 14.21 15.74
C TYR A 611 -23.88 12.70 15.89
N LEU A 612 -24.00 11.91 14.81
CA LEU A 612 -23.66 10.48 14.84
C LEU A 612 -22.17 10.27 15.13
N ASN A 613 -21.32 11.07 14.52
CA ASN A 613 -19.89 10.98 14.75
C ASN A 613 -19.51 11.32 16.20
N GLU A 614 -20.07 12.37 16.77
CA GLU A 614 -19.80 12.74 18.17
C GLU A 614 -20.41 11.74 19.16
N MET A 615 -21.58 11.16 18.89
CA MET A 615 -22.18 10.10 19.70
C MET A 615 -21.32 8.82 19.72
N THR A 616 -20.88 8.37 18.56
CA THR A 616 -20.04 7.18 18.46
C THR A 616 -18.64 7.40 19.04
N LYS A 617 -18.12 8.61 18.98
CA LYS A 617 -16.88 9.04 19.63
C LYS A 617 -16.99 8.99 21.16
N ALA A 618 -18.08 9.49 21.73
CA ALA A 618 -18.34 9.40 23.16
C ALA A 618 -18.39 7.92 23.63
N LEU A 619 -19.03 7.04 22.85
CA LEU A 619 -19.05 5.60 23.12
C LEU A 619 -17.64 4.97 23.11
N MET A 620 -16.80 5.37 22.16
CA MET A 620 -15.39 4.91 22.10
C MET A 620 -14.60 5.41 23.33
N HIS A 621 -14.87 6.62 23.82
CA HIS A 621 -14.26 7.16 25.03
C HIS A 621 -14.76 6.48 26.32
N ILE A 622 -15.83 5.69 26.27
CA ILE A 622 -16.27 4.81 27.36
C ILE A 622 -15.60 3.43 27.24
N THR A 623 -15.68 2.80 26.07
CA THR A 623 -15.26 1.40 25.89
C THR A 623 -13.75 1.21 26.05
N ARG A 624 -12.97 2.15 25.53
CA ARG A 624 -11.50 2.06 25.56
C ARG A 624 -10.92 2.21 26.97
N PRO A 625 -11.25 3.27 27.77
CA PRO A 625 -10.78 3.35 29.15
C PRO A 625 -11.29 2.20 30.02
N ALA A 626 -12.51 1.71 29.78
CA ALA A 626 -13.05 0.55 30.47
C ALA A 626 -12.21 -0.71 30.22
N PHE A 627 -11.82 -0.96 28.97
CA PHE A 627 -10.92 -2.07 28.63
C PHE A 627 -9.53 -1.88 29.22
N GLU A 628 -8.93 -0.69 29.09
CA GLU A 628 -7.59 -0.38 29.58
C GLU A 628 -7.52 -0.54 31.12
N HIS A 629 -8.58 -0.17 31.84
CA HIS A 629 -8.67 -0.31 33.30
C HIS A 629 -8.58 -1.79 33.71
N ILE A 630 -9.37 -2.65 33.10
CA ILE A 630 -9.39 -4.08 33.42
C ILE A 630 -8.14 -4.79 32.84
N ASP A 631 -7.65 -4.38 31.67
CA ASP A 631 -6.44 -4.94 31.06
C ASP A 631 -5.18 -4.65 31.89
N ASN A 632 -5.15 -3.49 32.56
CA ASN A 632 -4.09 -3.09 33.49
C ASN A 632 -4.29 -3.67 34.92
N ASN A 633 -5.29 -4.52 35.12
CA ASN A 633 -5.61 -5.18 36.37
C ASN A 633 -5.85 -4.18 37.53
N HIS A 634 -6.47 -3.04 37.24
CA HIS A 634 -6.90 -2.09 38.27
C HIS A 634 -8.10 -2.64 39.03
N GLU A 635 -8.28 -2.16 40.26
CA GLU A 635 -9.40 -2.55 41.11
C GLU A 635 -10.74 -2.16 40.44
N GLY A 636 -11.71 -3.10 40.45
CA GLY A 636 -13.01 -2.90 39.83
C GLY A 636 -13.84 -1.81 40.52
N LEU A 637 -14.96 -1.45 39.89
CA LEU A 637 -15.89 -0.48 40.45
C LEU A 637 -16.58 -1.01 41.71
N SER A 638 -16.85 -0.15 42.68
CA SER A 638 -17.59 -0.50 43.89
C SER A 638 -19.03 -0.90 43.54
N LYS A 639 -19.67 -1.63 44.50
CA LYS A 639 -21.08 -2.02 44.33
C LYS A 639 -22.03 -0.83 44.19
N GLU A 640 -21.69 0.28 44.83
CA GLU A 640 -22.46 1.52 44.77
C GLU A 640 -22.31 2.19 43.38
N GLN A 641 -21.07 2.33 42.91
CA GLN A 641 -20.78 2.81 41.55
C GLN A 641 -21.45 1.95 40.48
N ALA A 642 -21.42 0.62 40.65
CA ALA A 642 -22.05 -0.31 39.72
C ALA A 642 -23.59 -0.15 39.73
N LYS A 643 -24.22 0.05 40.89
CA LYS A 643 -25.66 0.30 40.99
C LYS A 643 -26.07 1.59 40.31
N ASP A 644 -25.33 2.68 40.54
CA ASP A 644 -25.59 3.97 39.93
C ASP A 644 -25.50 3.85 38.38
N LEU A 645 -24.45 3.21 37.87
CA LEU A 645 -24.29 3.02 36.41
C LEU A 645 -25.33 2.09 35.79
N MET A 646 -25.84 1.09 36.50
CA MET A 646 -26.92 0.23 35.98
C MET A 646 -28.23 1.01 35.89
N SER A 647 -28.57 1.86 36.85
CA SER A 647 -29.74 2.72 36.79
C SER A 647 -29.65 3.69 35.60
N ILE A 648 -28.47 4.29 35.40
CA ILE A 648 -28.18 5.17 34.28
C ILE A 648 -28.28 4.43 32.94
N ASN A 649 -27.83 3.16 32.88
CA ASN A 649 -27.96 2.31 31.69
C ASN A 649 -29.43 2.10 31.29
N ASP A 650 -30.28 1.80 32.24
CA ASP A 650 -31.72 1.60 32.01
C ASP A 650 -32.38 2.87 31.48
N ASP A 651 -32.00 4.04 32.01
CA ASP A 651 -32.46 5.34 31.53
C ASP A 651 -32.01 5.63 30.11
N VAL A 652 -30.72 5.35 29.79
CA VAL A 652 -30.16 5.51 28.42
C VAL A 652 -30.88 4.60 27.44
N GLU A 653 -31.11 3.32 27.79
CA GLU A 653 -31.85 2.40 26.95
C GLU A 653 -33.28 2.87 26.69
N SER A 654 -33.97 3.36 27.72
CA SER A 654 -35.31 3.90 27.59
C SER A 654 -35.36 5.11 26.65
N ILE A 655 -34.45 6.08 26.82
CA ILE A 655 -34.37 7.28 25.95
C ILE A 655 -34.10 6.87 24.49
N TYR A 656 -33.16 5.96 24.24
CA TYR A 656 -32.81 5.55 22.88
C TYR A 656 -33.92 4.74 22.22
N ARG A 657 -34.66 3.95 22.98
CA ARG A 657 -35.84 3.23 22.48
C ARG A 657 -36.92 4.19 22.00
N HIS A 658 -37.26 5.20 22.77
CA HIS A 658 -38.24 6.22 22.38
C HIS A 658 -37.77 7.06 21.20
N ILE A 659 -36.50 7.45 21.15
CA ILE A 659 -35.94 8.17 19.99
C ILE A 659 -36.04 7.32 18.73
N ASN A 660 -35.62 6.05 18.80
CA ASN A 660 -35.69 5.14 17.66
C ASN A 660 -37.13 4.90 17.17
N GLN A 661 -38.08 4.78 18.09
CA GLN A 661 -39.47 4.63 17.75
C GLN A 661 -39.99 5.86 17.02
N MET A 662 -39.78 7.07 17.56
CA MET A 662 -40.19 8.33 16.91
C MET A 662 -39.55 8.49 15.51
N LEU A 663 -38.27 8.12 15.36
CA LEU A 663 -37.58 8.21 14.06
C LEU A 663 -38.14 7.22 13.04
N ARG A 664 -38.54 6.02 13.47
CA ARG A 664 -39.14 5.00 12.59
C ARG A 664 -40.56 5.36 12.18
N ASP A 665 -41.37 5.80 13.14
CA ASP A 665 -42.79 6.08 12.93
C ASP A 665 -43.01 7.46 12.29
N GLY A 666 -42.00 8.35 12.35
CA GLY A 666 -42.12 9.75 11.89
C GLY A 666 -43.03 10.61 12.76
N ASP A 667 -43.41 10.12 13.94
CA ASP A 667 -44.26 10.80 14.89
C ASP A 667 -43.41 11.36 16.06
N PHE A 668 -43.43 12.65 16.22
CA PHE A 668 -42.66 13.40 17.24
C PHE A 668 -43.54 13.92 18.39
N SER A 669 -44.73 13.36 18.57
CA SER A 669 -45.66 13.76 19.65
C SER A 669 -45.06 13.57 21.04
N GLU A 670 -44.19 12.57 21.23
CA GLU A 670 -43.58 12.23 22.51
C GLU A 670 -42.23 12.93 22.77
N ILE A 671 -41.86 13.95 21.99
CA ILE A 671 -40.54 14.59 22.14
C ILE A 671 -40.35 15.23 23.52
N GLU A 672 -41.43 15.79 24.13
CA GLU A 672 -41.36 16.37 25.47
C GLU A 672 -41.12 15.33 26.54
N MET A 673 -41.61 14.08 26.35
CA MET A 673 -41.33 12.96 27.23
C MET A 673 -39.83 12.60 27.20
N VAL A 674 -39.23 12.52 25.99
CA VAL A 674 -37.78 12.25 25.84
C VAL A 674 -36.94 13.36 26.47
N LEU A 675 -37.38 14.64 26.35
CA LEU A 675 -36.68 15.74 27.00
C LEU A 675 -36.76 15.66 28.52
N THR A 676 -37.90 15.24 29.05
CA THR A 676 -38.08 15.02 30.52
C THR A 676 -37.21 13.87 31.02
N LEU A 677 -37.19 12.72 30.32
CA LEU A 677 -36.35 11.57 30.67
C LEU A 677 -34.83 11.93 30.60
N ARG A 678 -34.44 12.71 29.62
CA ARG A 678 -33.06 13.22 29.53
C ARG A 678 -32.72 14.13 30.73
N ASP A 679 -33.59 15.06 31.11
CA ASP A 679 -33.33 15.95 32.22
C ASP A 679 -33.22 15.18 33.54
N GLN A 680 -34.08 14.19 33.75
CA GLN A 680 -33.96 13.25 34.87
C GLN A 680 -32.65 12.50 34.89
N LEU A 681 -32.23 11.93 33.72
CA LEU A 681 -30.95 11.27 33.58
C LEU A 681 -29.78 12.21 33.91
N PHE A 682 -29.81 13.46 33.45
CA PHE A 682 -28.74 14.44 33.72
C PHE A 682 -28.66 14.80 35.19
N GLU A 683 -29.82 14.87 35.89
CA GLU A 683 -29.88 15.06 37.33
C GLU A 683 -29.29 13.84 38.08
N SER A 684 -29.66 12.61 37.69
CA SER A 684 -29.11 11.38 38.22
C SER A 684 -27.57 11.29 38.02
N ILE A 685 -27.07 11.70 36.86
CA ILE A 685 -25.63 11.78 36.59
C ILE A 685 -24.95 12.82 37.46
N ALA A 686 -25.58 14.00 37.67
CA ALA A 686 -25.03 15.06 38.51
C ALA A 686 -24.95 14.63 39.99
N GLU A 687 -25.99 13.94 40.50
CA GLU A 687 -26.01 13.36 41.83
C GLU A 687 -24.94 12.26 42.00
N ALA A 688 -24.79 11.38 41.00
CA ALA A 688 -23.77 10.33 40.99
C ALA A 688 -22.34 10.93 41.03
N ILE A 689 -22.08 12.00 40.28
CA ILE A 689 -20.79 12.72 40.30
C ILE A 689 -20.57 13.34 41.69
N LYS A 690 -21.59 13.99 42.28
CA LYS A 690 -21.49 14.62 43.60
C LYS A 690 -21.22 13.56 44.69
N SER A 691 -21.91 12.44 44.64
CA SER A 691 -21.71 11.33 45.55
C SER A 691 -20.30 10.74 45.44
N GLU A 692 -19.74 10.61 44.21
CA GLU A 692 -18.39 10.15 44.03
C GLU A 692 -17.33 11.10 44.57
N LEU A 693 -17.52 12.42 44.38
CA LEU A 693 -16.64 13.44 44.96
C LEU A 693 -16.64 13.39 46.49
N SER A 694 -17.78 13.07 47.09
CA SER A 694 -17.86 12.84 48.56
C SER A 694 -17.08 11.58 48.98
N ARG A 695 -17.24 10.49 48.25
CA ARG A 695 -16.49 9.22 48.48
C ARG A 695 -14.96 9.40 48.37
N ILE A 696 -14.52 10.20 47.40
CA ILE A 696 -13.11 10.57 47.23
C ILE A 696 -12.61 11.38 48.44
N ASN A 697 -13.34 12.40 48.85
CA ASN A 697 -12.97 13.22 49.99
C ASN A 697 -12.90 12.44 51.31
N GLU A 698 -13.72 11.39 51.48
CA GLU A 698 -13.73 10.52 52.62
C GLU A 698 -12.71 9.39 52.54
N ALA A 699 -11.86 9.36 51.49
CA ALA A 699 -10.89 8.31 51.19
C ALA A 699 -11.51 6.90 51.10
N ARG A 700 -12.77 6.78 50.72
CA ARG A 700 -13.52 5.51 50.56
C ARG A 700 -13.53 4.98 49.10
N SER A 701 -12.85 5.65 48.20
CA SER A 701 -12.87 5.29 46.80
C SER A 701 -11.44 5.14 46.25
N ASN A 702 -11.25 4.15 45.36
CA ASN A 702 -9.99 3.97 44.65
C ASN A 702 -9.88 5.02 43.54
N THR A 703 -8.76 5.75 43.48
CA THR A 703 -8.54 6.85 42.51
C THR A 703 -8.72 6.40 41.06
N LYS A 704 -8.22 5.22 40.68
CA LYS A 704 -8.32 4.71 39.31
C LYS A 704 -9.75 4.31 38.94
N ALA A 705 -10.45 3.64 39.86
CA ALA A 705 -11.86 3.28 39.70
C ALA A 705 -12.75 4.53 39.61
N SER A 706 -12.49 5.54 40.47
CA SER A 706 -13.21 6.83 40.43
C SER A 706 -13.00 7.56 39.10
N MET A 707 -11.78 7.58 38.58
CA MET A 707 -11.50 8.20 37.28
C MET A 707 -12.27 7.51 36.14
N LEU A 708 -12.31 6.17 36.10
CA LEU A 708 -13.10 5.44 35.14
C LEU A 708 -14.59 5.75 35.28
N TYR A 709 -15.12 5.70 36.51
CA TYR A 709 -16.51 5.99 36.81
C TYR A 709 -16.94 7.38 36.34
N LEU A 710 -16.18 8.43 36.69
CA LEU A 710 -16.44 9.81 36.27
C LEU A 710 -16.34 9.98 34.74
N THR A 711 -15.41 9.27 34.11
CA THR A 711 -15.30 9.28 32.64
C THR A 711 -16.55 8.68 31.99
N ILE A 712 -17.02 7.52 32.49
CA ILE A 712 -18.24 6.88 31.98
C ILE A 712 -19.44 7.83 32.13
N LEU A 713 -19.63 8.46 33.28
CA LEU A 713 -20.73 9.39 33.54
C LEU A 713 -20.70 10.59 32.59
N THR A 714 -19.52 11.19 32.42
CA THR A 714 -19.36 12.37 31.55
C THR A 714 -19.62 12.05 30.08
N GLU A 715 -19.07 10.93 29.58
CA GLU A 715 -19.25 10.54 28.18
C GLU A 715 -20.66 9.99 27.92
N THR A 716 -21.33 9.39 28.90
CA THR A 716 -22.75 9.03 28.80
C THR A 716 -23.63 10.26 28.62
N LYS A 717 -23.37 11.32 29.40
CA LYS A 717 -24.05 12.61 29.21
C LYS A 717 -23.84 13.17 27.82
N ASN A 718 -22.59 13.14 27.29
CA ASN A 718 -22.26 13.60 25.94
C ASN A 718 -23.02 12.78 24.89
N MET A 719 -23.00 11.45 25.01
CA MET A 719 -23.66 10.52 24.10
C MET A 719 -25.18 10.78 23.98
N VAL A 720 -25.87 10.97 25.11
CA VAL A 720 -27.31 11.27 25.16
C VAL A 720 -27.63 12.68 24.64
N LEU A 721 -26.73 13.63 24.89
CA LEU A 721 -26.91 15.01 24.39
C LEU A 721 -26.87 15.02 22.83
N GLN A 722 -25.99 14.29 22.21
CA GLN A 722 -25.89 14.20 20.75
C GLN A 722 -27.11 13.49 20.13
N SER A 723 -27.61 12.45 20.76
CA SER A 723 -28.82 11.74 20.31
C SER A 723 -30.06 12.63 20.36
N ARG A 724 -30.19 13.47 21.40
CA ARG A 724 -31.25 14.48 21.50
C ARG A 724 -31.10 15.55 20.42
N ASN A 725 -29.90 16.03 20.15
CA ASN A 725 -29.65 17.02 19.11
C ASN A 725 -30.04 16.49 17.73
N LEU A 726 -29.74 15.24 17.47
CA LEU A 726 -30.18 14.51 16.28
C LEU A 726 -31.71 14.48 16.16
N LEU A 727 -32.42 14.14 17.24
CA LEU A 727 -33.90 14.12 17.25
C LEU A 727 -34.49 15.49 16.95
N LYS A 728 -33.95 16.55 17.58
CA LYS A 728 -34.41 17.95 17.32
C LYS A 728 -34.12 18.39 15.89
N SER A 729 -32.99 18.03 15.35
CA SER A 729 -32.63 18.32 13.97
C SER A 729 -33.63 17.68 13.00
N GLN A 730 -34.01 16.42 13.25
CA GLN A 730 -35.01 15.69 12.45
C GLN A 730 -36.40 16.37 12.55
N GLN A 731 -36.84 16.72 13.76
CA GLN A 731 -38.10 17.43 13.96
C GLN A 731 -38.14 18.80 13.24
N TYR A 732 -37.06 19.59 13.38
CA TYR A 732 -36.94 20.88 12.71
C TYR A 732 -37.01 20.74 11.20
N PHE A 733 -36.33 19.78 10.62
CA PHE A 733 -36.31 19.51 9.20
C PHE A 733 -37.74 19.21 8.68
N LEU A 734 -38.47 18.34 9.38
CA LEU A 734 -39.85 17.98 8.99
C LEU A 734 -40.85 19.13 9.09
N LYS A 735 -40.71 20.00 10.09
CA LYS A 735 -41.59 21.17 10.27
C LYS A 735 -41.41 22.25 9.21
N HIS A 736 -40.22 22.39 8.64
CA HIS A 736 -39.87 23.47 7.70
C HIS A 736 -39.78 23.02 6.25
N ARG A 737 -40.15 21.79 5.94
CA ARG A 737 -40.21 21.28 4.58
C ARG A 737 -41.48 21.73 3.87
N THR A 738 -41.36 22.65 2.91
CA THR A 738 -42.46 23.07 2.03
C THR A 738 -42.60 22.07 0.87
N GLY A 739 -43.47 21.07 1.00
CA GLY A 739 -43.83 20.12 -0.05
C GLY A 739 -44.92 19.14 0.41
N PRO A 740 -45.71 18.51 -0.46
CA PRO A 740 -46.80 17.62 -0.05
C PRO A 740 -46.28 16.38 0.66
N GLN A 741 -46.76 16.19 1.89
CA GLN A 741 -46.52 14.99 2.71
C GLN A 741 -47.03 13.73 2.00
N LYS A 742 -46.16 13.00 1.29
CA LYS A 742 -46.47 11.71 0.67
C LYS A 742 -45.52 10.60 1.11
N TRP A 743 -45.34 10.45 2.43
CA TRP A 743 -44.44 9.38 2.90
C TRP A 743 -44.75 8.85 4.30
N ILE A 744 -46.05 8.85 4.60
CA ILE A 744 -46.59 8.05 5.68
C ILE A 744 -47.44 6.97 5.01
N LYS A 745 -46.79 5.85 4.65
CA LYS A 745 -47.37 4.49 4.61
C LYS A 745 -46.24 3.48 4.54
#